data_a489c994e1c556b301ebe99b16d97ef1
#
_entry.id   a489c994e1c556b301ebe99b16d97ef1
#
_cell.length_a   1.000
_cell.length_b   1.000
_cell.length_c   1.000
_cell.angle_alpha   90.00
_cell.angle_beta   90.00
_cell.angle_gamma   90.00
#
_symmetry.space_group_name_H-M   'P 1'
#
loop_
_entity.id
_entity.type
_entity.pdbx_description
1 polymer ?
#
loop_
_entity_poly.entity_id
_entity_poly.type
_entity_poly.pdbx_seq_one_letter_code
_entity_poly.pdbx_strand_id
1 'polypeptide(L)'
;LRLDHVKLLSVSEGSADIEVTLKWSNSWRNLYNNDAVYLFGKFLTKPIEGWHHIFWSEDASAHTAEEGYACEVLNGGRGLVIYRTTEGSGPSEVRLRLRWLLSGNSQYPVAASSLQSGDIPYSLQGLEMVYVPTSPFYAGDGVSSGSFSSPAFGVFPSEYDIIGTNSNFSYSGNGSESAASHANRAADRYNQGVYTSSSRHDWCGTVFPSYWTVDFKSSRRILYFGVSGIFGSMYNAGPSGTWYLEGSADNKTWDDLWHGGPEYWSESSESYPVQQVLRVARPGDYRYYRIRVDAARNAGVWNNIRISNVSMTDTDLSAVYTSGPVLVDGLSLPLPSSYPSGVRGFYAMKYELTQEQYVSFLNQLPRPAQYERTIGGYLDKLSEGDYVFGADRSRASHRNGIVLHERTVNNGLPYVFACDLNRSDLANGLSDGQSLSCNYLSVGDLLSYAEWSGLRPLSELEYEKMCRGYYPGLPLGGEYAWEGTSSVKLSGISGGGTERESVNGSGDNVNVDNALDGPVRAGLFVRGDDRHTTGISFWGISDLSGNVSEIYCNAEVYGRQLKRGVHGSGEVEENGDAKVVETDWPRVVSAYGVRGGDFQSPLSCLSVSDRSMAVDYFSDFSDRKATVGLRLGITQEPVSFPSVLTLE
;
A
#
# COMPACT_ATOMS: atom_id res chain seq x y z
N LEU A 1 16.87 1.67 -0.31
CA LEU A 1 17.05 0.40 0.37
C LEU A 1 18.41 -0.22 -0.03
N ARG A 2 19.16 -0.75 0.95
CA ARG A 2 20.41 -1.50 0.73
C ARG A 2 20.39 -2.80 1.52
N LEU A 3 20.95 -3.84 0.92
CA LEU A 3 21.18 -5.15 1.51
C LEU A 3 22.69 -5.31 1.65
N ASP A 4 23.19 -5.16 2.88
CA ASP A 4 24.62 -5.26 3.18
C ASP A 4 24.92 -6.58 3.92
N HIS A 5 26.16 -7.02 3.86
CA HIS A 5 26.68 -8.15 4.66
C HIS A 5 25.87 -9.45 4.53
N VAL A 6 25.43 -9.79 3.32
CA VAL A 6 24.77 -11.08 3.06
C VAL A 6 25.78 -12.20 3.26
N LYS A 7 25.57 -13.04 4.29
CA LYS A 7 26.54 -14.05 4.71
C LYS A 7 25.86 -15.36 5.11
N LEU A 8 26.35 -16.46 4.59
CA LEU A 8 26.00 -17.80 5.04
C LEU A 8 26.64 -18.06 6.42
N LEU A 9 25.82 -18.30 7.45
CA LEU A 9 26.29 -18.55 8.82
C LEU A 9 26.50 -20.03 9.10
N SER A 10 25.54 -20.85 8.71
CA SER A 10 25.56 -22.29 8.96
C SER A 10 24.78 -23.02 7.91
N VAL A 11 25.16 -24.27 7.65
CA VAL A 11 24.43 -25.18 6.77
C VAL A 11 24.27 -26.52 7.48
N SER A 12 23.06 -27.04 7.47
CA SER A 12 22.69 -28.37 7.93
C SER A 12 22.10 -29.18 6.80
N GLU A 13 21.76 -30.45 7.01
CA GLU A 13 21.23 -31.33 5.97
C GLU A 13 19.94 -30.81 5.31
N GLY A 14 19.08 -30.07 6.04
CA GLY A 14 17.79 -29.59 5.54
C GLY A 14 17.64 -28.07 5.49
N SER A 15 18.59 -27.30 6.04
CA SER A 15 18.46 -25.84 6.13
C SER A 15 19.80 -25.11 6.16
N ALA A 16 19.75 -23.83 5.84
CA ALA A 16 20.87 -22.91 5.97
C ALA A 16 20.42 -21.63 6.67
N ASP A 17 21.29 -21.06 7.50
CA ASP A 17 21.07 -19.76 8.12
C ASP A 17 21.87 -18.69 7.38
N ILE A 18 21.20 -17.63 6.97
CA ILE A 18 21.77 -16.46 6.30
C ILE A 18 21.66 -15.25 7.21
N GLU A 19 22.74 -14.50 7.37
CA GLU A 19 22.73 -13.17 7.98
C GLU A 19 22.70 -12.10 6.90
N VAL A 20 21.89 -11.07 7.10
CA VAL A 20 21.82 -9.90 6.23
C VAL A 20 21.56 -8.64 7.06
N THR A 21 22.15 -7.52 6.64
CA THR A 21 21.86 -6.21 7.22
C THR A 21 21.03 -5.40 6.22
N LEU A 22 19.82 -5.02 6.63
CA LEU A 22 18.94 -4.12 5.87
C LEU A 22 19.19 -2.69 6.30
N LYS A 23 19.30 -1.77 5.33
CA LYS A 23 19.39 -0.33 5.56
C LYS A 23 18.41 0.40 4.67
N TRP A 24 17.50 1.18 5.27
CA TRP A 24 16.62 2.07 4.52
C TRP A 24 16.40 3.39 5.24
N SER A 25 16.32 4.49 4.47
CA SER A 25 16.44 5.85 4.99
C SER A 25 15.17 6.39 5.62
N ASN A 26 14.01 5.99 5.12
CA ASN A 26 12.71 6.59 5.45
C ASN A 26 11.80 5.57 6.10
N SER A 27 12.31 4.88 7.13
CA SER A 27 11.51 3.94 7.91
C SER A 27 10.59 4.69 8.84
N TRP A 28 9.35 4.22 8.98
CA TRP A 28 8.40 4.79 9.90
C TRP A 28 7.35 3.77 10.36
N ARG A 29 6.77 4.02 11.52
CA ARG A 29 5.60 3.37 12.05
C ARG A 29 4.77 4.37 12.84
N ASN A 30 3.46 4.37 12.65
CA ASN A 30 2.49 5.07 13.49
C ASN A 30 1.53 4.04 14.12
N LEU A 31 0.46 4.49 14.78
CA LEU A 31 -0.49 3.62 15.47
C LEU A 31 -1.23 2.63 14.57
N TYR A 32 -1.41 2.90 13.29
CA TYR A 32 -2.32 2.16 12.43
C TYR A 32 -1.64 1.55 11.21
N ASN A 33 -0.50 2.08 10.79
CA ASN A 33 0.26 1.49 9.70
C ASN A 33 1.77 1.72 9.83
N ASN A 34 2.51 1.15 8.93
CA ASN A 34 3.97 1.21 8.90
C ASN A 34 4.48 1.00 7.48
N ASP A 35 5.69 1.46 7.23
CA ASP A 35 6.46 0.92 6.12
C ASP A 35 7.14 -0.40 6.53
N ALA A 36 7.58 -1.13 5.55
CA ALA A 36 8.24 -2.42 5.72
C ALA A 36 9.22 -2.66 4.57
N VAL A 37 10.08 -3.65 4.73
CA VAL A 37 10.85 -4.24 3.63
C VAL A 37 10.32 -5.64 3.36
N TYR A 38 9.85 -5.89 2.13
CA TYR A 38 9.59 -7.24 1.65
C TYR A 38 10.90 -7.81 1.13
N LEU A 39 11.37 -8.90 1.73
CA LEU A 39 12.62 -9.59 1.42
C LEU A 39 12.32 -10.97 0.85
N PHE A 40 12.89 -11.29 -0.29
CA PHE A 40 12.86 -12.62 -0.89
C PHE A 40 14.24 -13.00 -1.42
N GLY A 41 14.44 -14.26 -1.70
CA GLY A 41 15.74 -14.76 -2.14
C GLY A 41 15.67 -15.64 -3.37
N LYS A 42 16.77 -15.70 -4.10
CA LYS A 42 16.96 -16.53 -5.27
C LYS A 42 18.28 -17.29 -5.18
N PHE A 43 18.36 -18.45 -5.80
CA PHE A 43 19.58 -19.25 -5.94
C PHE A 43 19.70 -19.82 -7.34
N LEU A 44 20.93 -20.14 -7.75
CA LEU A 44 21.22 -20.61 -9.08
C LEU A 44 21.80 -22.02 -9.04
N THR A 45 21.13 -22.98 -9.70
CA THR A 45 21.65 -24.33 -9.88
C THR A 45 22.33 -24.49 -11.22
N LYS A 46 21.70 -24.00 -12.29
CA LYS A 46 22.24 -24.04 -13.66
C LYS A 46 21.90 -22.74 -14.39
N PRO A 47 22.89 -22.02 -14.91
CA PRO A 47 22.67 -20.73 -15.56
C PRO A 47 21.61 -20.74 -16.67
N ILE A 48 21.49 -21.86 -17.41
CA ILE A 48 20.52 -21.98 -18.52
C ILE A 48 19.05 -22.05 -18.03
N GLU A 49 18.82 -22.53 -16.82
CA GLU A 49 17.48 -22.66 -16.22
C GLU A 49 17.01 -21.35 -15.56
N GLY A 50 17.92 -20.39 -15.34
CA GLY A 50 17.67 -19.19 -14.56
C GLY A 50 17.74 -19.43 -13.06
N TRP A 51 17.31 -18.44 -12.28
CA TRP A 51 17.37 -18.46 -10.83
C TRP A 51 16.07 -18.96 -10.23
N HIS A 52 16.18 -19.79 -9.18
CA HIS A 52 15.06 -20.41 -8.44
C HIS A 52 14.81 -19.72 -7.13
N HIS A 53 13.59 -19.82 -6.61
CA HIS A 53 13.15 -19.13 -5.42
C HIS A 53 13.62 -19.82 -4.14
N ILE A 54 14.13 -19.03 -3.18
CA ILE A 54 14.43 -19.47 -1.81
C ILE A 54 13.12 -19.58 -1.03
N PHE A 55 12.94 -20.68 -0.31
CA PHE A 55 11.86 -20.85 0.64
C PHE A 55 12.37 -20.69 2.07
N TRP A 56 11.79 -19.74 2.79
CA TRP A 56 12.09 -19.49 4.18
C TRP A 56 11.29 -20.43 5.07
N SER A 57 11.80 -20.73 6.26
CA SER A 57 11.06 -21.50 7.27
C SER A 57 9.80 -20.75 7.67
N GLU A 58 8.65 -21.42 7.74
CA GLU A 58 7.41 -20.84 8.27
C GLU A 58 7.39 -20.75 9.80
N ASP A 59 8.35 -21.38 10.49
CA ASP A 59 8.53 -21.25 11.93
C ASP A 59 9.14 -19.88 12.25
N ALA A 60 8.32 -18.99 12.81
CA ALA A 60 8.74 -17.65 13.18
C ALA A 60 9.97 -17.62 14.11
N SER A 61 10.12 -18.66 14.98
CA SER A 61 11.28 -18.76 15.89
C SER A 61 12.60 -19.09 15.19
N ALA A 62 12.54 -19.53 13.93
CA ALA A 62 13.72 -19.80 13.11
C ALA A 62 14.36 -18.52 12.55
N HIS A 63 13.66 -17.39 12.65
CA HIS A 63 14.15 -16.09 12.21
C HIS A 63 14.38 -15.17 13.38
N THR A 64 15.39 -14.31 13.29
CA THR A 64 15.61 -13.26 14.29
C THR A 64 15.81 -11.94 13.60
N ALA A 65 15.17 -10.91 14.14
CA ALA A 65 15.43 -9.50 13.82
C ALA A 65 16.04 -8.81 15.04
N GLU A 66 16.78 -7.76 14.81
CA GLU A 66 17.30 -6.90 15.87
C GLU A 66 16.15 -6.29 16.69
N GLU A 67 16.40 -5.99 17.97
CA GLU A 67 15.41 -5.40 18.89
C GLU A 67 14.75 -4.14 18.28
N GLY A 68 13.43 -4.01 18.43
CA GLY A 68 12.65 -2.95 17.83
C GLY A 68 12.11 -3.26 16.43
N TYR A 69 12.39 -4.45 15.89
CA TYR A 69 11.90 -4.89 14.59
C TYR A 69 11.26 -6.28 14.65
N ALA A 70 10.27 -6.49 13.78
CA ALA A 70 9.64 -7.79 13.55
C ALA A 70 10.01 -8.33 12.17
N CYS A 71 9.96 -9.64 12.05
CA CYS A 71 10.12 -10.37 10.80
C CYS A 71 8.98 -11.39 10.70
N GLU A 72 8.12 -11.24 9.69
CA GLU A 72 7.00 -12.13 9.44
C GLU A 72 7.16 -12.83 8.10
N VAL A 73 6.89 -14.14 8.08
CA VAL A 73 6.95 -14.97 6.87
C VAL A 73 5.61 -14.88 6.15
N LEU A 74 5.63 -14.62 4.85
CA LEU A 74 4.45 -14.52 4.01
C LEU A 74 4.48 -15.53 2.85
N ASN A 75 3.31 -15.77 2.25
CA ASN A 75 3.14 -16.59 1.05
C ASN A 75 3.83 -17.97 1.15
N GLY A 76 3.64 -18.69 2.27
CA GLY A 76 4.18 -20.04 2.43
C GLY A 76 5.71 -20.10 2.35
N GLY A 77 6.40 -19.16 2.98
CA GLY A 77 7.86 -19.11 3.03
C GLY A 77 8.51 -18.45 1.81
N ARG A 78 7.76 -17.85 0.87
CA ARG A 78 8.34 -17.21 -0.31
C ARG A 78 8.90 -15.82 -0.03
N GLY A 79 8.40 -15.15 0.97
CA GLY A 79 8.89 -13.83 1.35
C GLY A 79 8.74 -13.54 2.83
N LEU A 80 9.43 -12.51 3.26
CA LEU A 80 9.43 -12.00 4.62
C LEU A 80 9.14 -10.50 4.58
N VAL A 81 8.35 -10.00 5.54
CA VAL A 81 8.23 -8.56 5.77
C VAL A 81 8.92 -8.19 7.07
N ILE A 82 9.72 -7.14 7.01
CA ILE A 82 10.50 -6.61 8.13
C ILE A 82 10.03 -5.18 8.40
N TYR A 83 9.62 -4.90 9.63
CA TYR A 83 9.07 -3.59 10.01
C TYR A 83 9.36 -3.23 11.47
N ARG A 84 9.24 -1.94 11.80
CA ARG A 84 9.35 -1.45 13.19
C ARG A 84 8.21 -1.98 14.05
N THR A 85 8.51 -2.37 15.29
CA THR A 85 7.49 -2.78 16.27
C THR A 85 6.96 -1.62 17.10
N THR A 86 7.69 -0.51 17.19
CA THR A 86 7.33 0.70 17.94
C THR A 86 7.15 1.89 17.01
N GLU A 87 6.34 2.85 17.42
CA GLU A 87 6.15 4.12 16.73
C GLU A 87 7.47 4.88 16.61
N GLY A 88 7.65 5.57 15.47
CA GLY A 88 8.83 6.35 15.19
C GLY A 88 9.14 6.46 13.70
N SER A 89 10.08 7.33 13.36
CA SER A 89 10.54 7.55 11.99
C SER A 89 12.04 7.77 11.92
N GLY A 90 12.61 7.62 10.72
CA GLY A 90 14.02 7.87 10.44
C GLY A 90 14.74 6.66 9.86
N PRO A 91 16.06 6.77 9.62
CA PRO A 91 16.83 5.69 9.03
C PRO A 91 16.82 4.44 9.93
N SER A 92 16.78 3.30 9.29
CA SER A 92 16.85 1.99 9.93
C SER A 92 18.03 1.20 9.42
N GLU A 93 18.72 0.54 10.33
CA GLU A 93 19.73 -0.47 10.06
C GLU A 93 19.39 -1.69 10.92
N VAL A 94 19.07 -2.82 10.28
CA VAL A 94 18.52 -4.00 10.96
C VAL A 94 19.30 -5.23 10.56
N ARG A 95 19.86 -5.92 11.54
CA ARG A 95 20.48 -7.22 11.32
C ARG A 95 19.45 -8.32 11.47
N LEU A 96 19.42 -9.22 10.47
CA LEU A 96 18.52 -10.36 10.41
C LEU A 96 19.33 -11.64 10.34
N ARG A 97 18.81 -12.70 10.98
CA ARG A 97 19.21 -14.08 10.74
C ARG A 97 17.99 -14.83 10.22
N LEU A 98 18.12 -15.40 9.03
CA LEU A 98 17.01 -16.00 8.30
C LEU A 98 17.32 -17.46 7.97
N ARG A 99 16.34 -18.34 8.13
CA ARG A 99 16.48 -19.77 7.85
C ARG A 99 15.88 -20.12 6.50
N TRP A 100 16.77 -20.50 5.57
CA TRP A 100 16.44 -21.07 4.28
C TRP A 100 16.21 -22.58 4.40
N LEU A 101 15.08 -23.09 3.86
CA LEU A 101 14.79 -24.52 3.75
C LEU A 101 15.36 -25.06 2.41
N LEU A 102 16.41 -25.89 2.46
CA LEU A 102 17.11 -26.36 1.26
C LEU A 102 16.27 -27.26 0.35
N SER A 103 15.23 -27.90 0.91
CA SER A 103 14.23 -28.69 0.18
C SER A 103 12.90 -27.95 0.01
N GLY A 104 12.80 -26.68 0.41
CA GLY A 104 11.56 -25.88 0.34
C GLY A 104 11.08 -25.71 -1.11
N ASN A 105 11.99 -25.50 -2.04
CA ASN A 105 11.70 -25.63 -3.47
C ASN A 105 11.80 -27.11 -3.87
N SER A 106 10.66 -27.79 -3.91
CA SER A 106 10.62 -29.23 -4.21
C SER A 106 11.05 -29.58 -5.63
N GLN A 107 10.95 -28.66 -6.56
CA GLN A 107 11.38 -28.84 -7.94
C GLN A 107 12.90 -28.68 -8.09
N TYR A 108 13.51 -27.83 -7.27
CA TYR A 108 14.94 -27.52 -7.29
C TYR A 108 15.55 -27.62 -5.88
N PRO A 109 15.64 -28.82 -5.28
CA PRO A 109 16.24 -28.98 -3.96
C PRO A 109 17.74 -28.70 -4.00
N VAL A 110 18.26 -28.05 -2.94
CA VAL A 110 19.67 -27.71 -2.81
C VAL A 110 20.37 -28.71 -1.89
N ALA A 111 21.47 -29.29 -2.35
CA ALA A 111 22.32 -30.11 -1.50
C ALA A 111 23.14 -29.23 -0.53
N ALA A 112 23.15 -29.59 0.74
CA ALA A 112 23.90 -28.86 1.77
C ALA A 112 25.39 -28.75 1.44
N SER A 113 26.00 -29.82 0.90
CA SER A 113 27.41 -29.84 0.48
C SER A 113 27.72 -28.84 -0.63
N SER A 114 26.83 -28.71 -1.62
CA SER A 114 27.01 -27.77 -2.73
C SER A 114 26.87 -26.30 -2.29
N LEU A 115 26.02 -26.04 -1.31
CA LEU A 115 25.92 -24.70 -0.72
C LEU A 115 27.16 -24.37 0.14
N GLN A 116 27.67 -25.34 0.92
CA GLN A 116 28.88 -25.18 1.72
C GLN A 116 30.15 -24.98 0.87
N SER A 117 30.25 -25.65 -0.29
CA SER A 117 31.38 -25.48 -1.21
C SER A 117 31.33 -24.16 -1.98
N GLY A 118 30.19 -23.44 -1.96
CA GLY A 118 30.00 -22.22 -2.73
C GLY A 118 29.61 -22.46 -4.19
N ASP A 119 29.23 -23.71 -4.55
CA ASP A 119 28.79 -24.05 -5.91
C ASP A 119 27.39 -23.54 -6.25
N ILE A 120 26.63 -23.10 -5.25
CA ILE A 120 25.29 -22.54 -5.39
C ILE A 120 25.31 -21.04 -5.07
N PRO A 121 25.39 -20.16 -6.10
CA PRO A 121 25.19 -18.73 -5.90
C PRO A 121 23.77 -18.45 -5.39
N TYR A 122 23.63 -17.48 -4.50
CA TYR A 122 22.34 -16.99 -4.03
C TYR A 122 22.34 -15.48 -3.95
N SER A 123 21.15 -14.89 -4.06
CA SER A 123 20.93 -13.45 -4.06
C SER A 123 19.69 -13.12 -3.24
N LEU A 124 19.73 -12.05 -2.48
CA LEU A 124 18.58 -11.52 -1.77
C LEU A 124 18.09 -10.25 -2.48
N GLN A 125 16.78 -10.09 -2.53
CA GLN A 125 16.10 -8.95 -3.15
C GLN A 125 15.21 -8.28 -2.09
N GLY A 126 15.14 -6.95 -2.11
CA GLY A 126 14.33 -6.18 -1.18
C GLY A 126 13.47 -5.15 -1.89
N LEU A 127 12.21 -5.03 -1.46
CA LEU A 127 11.26 -4.02 -1.93
C LEU A 127 10.72 -3.25 -0.73
N GLU A 128 10.76 -1.91 -0.78
CA GLU A 128 10.10 -1.12 0.26
C GLU A 128 8.59 -1.18 0.05
N MET A 129 7.87 -1.47 1.11
CA MET A 129 6.42 -1.67 1.14
C MET A 129 5.77 -0.75 2.17
N VAL A 130 4.47 -0.55 2.04
CA VAL A 130 3.64 0.09 3.05
C VAL A 130 2.48 -0.81 3.38
N TYR A 131 2.21 -0.99 4.66
CA TYR A 131 1.02 -1.68 5.13
C TYR A 131 -0.20 -0.76 5.01
N VAL A 132 -1.19 -1.19 4.23
CA VAL A 132 -2.50 -0.55 4.11
C VAL A 132 -3.48 -1.35 4.96
N PRO A 133 -3.95 -0.83 6.11
CA PRO A 133 -4.72 -1.63 7.07
C PRO A 133 -6.14 -1.92 6.60
N THR A 134 -6.71 -2.97 7.18
CA THR A 134 -8.13 -3.30 7.03
C THR A 134 -8.98 -2.12 7.48
N SER A 135 -9.69 -1.53 6.55
CA SER A 135 -10.65 -0.45 6.83
C SER A 135 -11.56 -0.21 5.63
N PRO A 136 -12.74 0.35 5.84
CA PRO A 136 -13.57 0.88 4.76
C PRO A 136 -12.91 2.10 4.10
N PHE A 137 -13.36 2.43 2.91
CA PHE A 137 -12.97 3.63 2.16
C PHE A 137 -14.04 3.97 1.12
N TYR A 138 -13.93 5.15 0.51
CA TYR A 138 -14.78 5.54 -0.62
C TYR A 138 -14.10 5.19 -1.94
N ALA A 139 -14.83 4.58 -2.88
CA ALA A 139 -14.39 4.38 -4.25
C ALA A 139 -15.14 5.33 -5.19
N GLY A 140 -14.40 5.98 -6.08
CA GLY A 140 -14.96 6.95 -7.01
C GLY A 140 -15.34 8.28 -6.38
N ASP A 141 -15.58 9.29 -7.21
CA ASP A 141 -16.02 10.63 -6.83
C ASP A 141 -17.32 11.05 -7.56
N GLY A 142 -17.83 10.20 -8.46
CA GLY A 142 -19.02 10.46 -9.26
C GLY A 142 -18.87 11.55 -10.32
N VAL A 143 -17.66 12.11 -10.50
CA VAL A 143 -17.38 13.26 -11.37
C VAL A 143 -16.30 12.97 -12.40
N SER A 144 -15.21 12.32 -11.98
CA SER A 144 -14.08 11.97 -12.84
C SER A 144 -14.46 10.95 -13.93
N SER A 145 -13.71 10.92 -15.02
CA SER A 145 -14.01 10.07 -16.18
C SER A 145 -14.06 8.59 -15.81
N GLY A 146 -15.18 7.92 -16.10
CA GLY A 146 -15.41 6.51 -15.79
C GLY A 146 -15.46 6.18 -14.30
N SER A 147 -15.45 7.18 -13.42
CA SER A 147 -15.50 7.02 -11.96
C SER A 147 -16.60 6.07 -11.51
N PHE A 148 -16.33 5.32 -10.44
CA PHE A 148 -17.40 4.66 -9.69
C PHE A 148 -18.36 5.71 -9.12
N SER A 149 -19.64 5.36 -9.00
CA SER A 149 -20.63 6.21 -8.35
C SER A 149 -20.48 6.06 -6.85
N SER A 150 -19.50 6.73 -6.29
CA SER A 150 -19.23 6.90 -4.84
C SER A 150 -20.07 6.06 -3.87
N PRO A 151 -19.91 4.74 -3.76
CA PRO A 151 -20.44 4.00 -2.65
C PRO A 151 -19.46 4.07 -1.48
N ALA A 152 -19.97 4.36 -0.29
CA ALA A 152 -19.20 4.14 0.92
C ALA A 152 -18.93 2.65 1.07
N PHE A 153 -17.69 2.22 0.84
CA PHE A 153 -17.25 0.90 1.24
C PHE A 153 -17.05 0.90 2.75
N GLY A 154 -17.98 0.24 3.45
CA GLY A 154 -17.83 -0.03 4.86
C GLY A 154 -18.24 1.11 5.78
N VAL A 155 -19.42 1.68 5.60
CA VAL A 155 -20.14 2.35 6.69
C VAL A 155 -20.21 1.39 7.87
N PHE A 156 -20.10 1.91 9.10
CA PHE A 156 -20.19 1.07 10.30
C PHE A 156 -21.53 0.29 10.23
N PRO A 157 -21.50 -1.06 10.16
CA PRO A 157 -22.72 -1.81 9.96
C PRO A 157 -23.57 -1.71 11.23
N SER A 158 -24.77 -1.14 11.12
CA SER A 158 -25.64 -0.86 12.27
C SER A 158 -26.03 -2.12 13.06
N GLU A 159 -26.04 -3.26 12.43
CA GLU A 159 -26.33 -4.56 13.05
C GLU A 159 -25.24 -5.04 14.02
N TYR A 160 -24.00 -4.56 13.87
CA TYR A 160 -22.87 -4.89 14.76
C TYR A 160 -22.60 -3.81 15.80
N ASP A 161 -23.28 -2.66 15.73
CA ASP A 161 -23.13 -1.59 16.71
C ASP A 161 -23.76 -1.99 18.04
N ILE A 162 -22.91 -2.15 19.06
CA ILE A 162 -23.34 -2.49 20.42
C ILE A 162 -23.73 -1.27 21.23
N ILE A 163 -23.49 -0.05 20.73
CA ILE A 163 -24.02 1.19 21.28
C ILE A 163 -25.40 1.43 20.68
N GLY A 164 -26.39 1.60 21.51
CA GLY A 164 -27.76 1.87 21.06
C GLY A 164 -28.56 2.57 22.14
N THR A 165 -29.82 2.88 21.87
CA THR A 165 -30.80 3.41 22.83
C THR A 165 -31.16 2.41 23.94
N ASN A 166 -30.31 1.41 24.18
CA ASN A 166 -30.54 0.37 25.14
C ASN A 166 -30.45 0.94 26.57
N SER A 167 -31.46 0.70 27.40
CA SER A 167 -31.52 1.13 28.81
C SER A 167 -30.42 0.55 29.71
N ASN A 168 -29.63 -0.38 29.21
CA ASN A 168 -28.52 -1.01 29.95
C ASN A 168 -27.22 -0.20 29.95
N PHE A 169 -27.15 0.90 29.20
CA PHE A 169 -25.98 1.77 29.14
C PHE A 169 -26.23 3.10 29.81
N SER A 170 -25.18 3.76 30.29
CA SER A 170 -25.20 5.13 30.75
C SER A 170 -24.18 5.97 29.99
N TYR A 171 -24.54 7.17 29.64
CA TYR A 171 -23.72 8.12 28.91
C TYR A 171 -23.51 9.38 29.76
N SER A 172 -22.34 9.94 29.71
CA SER A 172 -21.99 11.18 30.37
C SER A 172 -21.02 12.02 29.56
N GLY A 173 -20.95 13.29 29.81
CA GLY A 173 -20.00 14.21 29.22
C GLY A 173 -19.77 15.42 30.12
N ASN A 174 -18.69 16.17 29.90
CA ASN A 174 -18.35 17.38 30.63
C ASN A 174 -18.75 18.67 29.91
N GLY A 175 -19.63 18.56 28.92
CA GLY A 175 -20.13 19.70 28.16
C GLY A 175 -21.37 20.35 28.76
N SER A 176 -21.82 21.46 28.17
CA SER A 176 -23.09 22.08 28.46
C SER A 176 -24.22 21.27 27.82
N GLU A 177 -24.89 20.45 28.61
CA GLU A 177 -26.08 19.72 28.17
C GLU A 177 -27.31 20.61 28.32
N SER A 178 -27.87 21.09 27.23
CA SER A 178 -29.22 21.65 27.17
C SER A 178 -30.23 20.53 26.91
N ALA A 179 -31.53 20.79 27.09
CA ALA A 179 -32.58 19.84 26.72
C ALA A 179 -32.52 19.36 25.24
N ALA A 180 -31.69 20.00 24.43
CA ALA A 180 -31.47 19.70 23.03
C ALA A 180 -30.16 18.93 22.72
N SER A 181 -29.27 18.70 23.70
CA SER A 181 -27.91 18.14 23.49
C SER A 181 -27.55 17.20 24.65
N HIS A 182 -28.16 16.03 24.70
CA HIS A 182 -27.86 15.01 25.71
C HIS A 182 -26.87 13.96 25.21
N ALA A 183 -26.04 13.42 26.10
CA ALA A 183 -25.03 12.43 25.76
C ALA A 183 -25.61 11.17 25.07
N ASN A 184 -26.84 10.76 25.41
CA ASN A 184 -27.50 9.61 24.77
C ASN A 184 -27.88 9.85 23.30
N ARG A 185 -27.93 11.09 22.84
CA ARG A 185 -28.26 11.39 21.43
C ARG A 185 -27.13 11.07 20.46
N ALA A 186 -25.91 11.11 20.94
CA ALA A 186 -24.75 10.61 20.16
C ALA A 186 -24.74 9.08 20.01
N ALA A 187 -25.69 8.38 20.62
CA ALA A 187 -25.78 6.92 20.60
C ALA A 187 -27.13 6.38 20.11
N ASP A 188 -28.02 7.25 19.61
CA ASP A 188 -29.39 6.86 19.22
C ASP A 188 -29.51 6.32 17.78
N ARG A 189 -28.39 6.17 17.08
CA ARG A 189 -28.30 5.71 15.67
C ARG A 189 -29.01 6.63 14.67
N TYR A 190 -29.39 7.82 15.09
CA TYR A 190 -30.03 8.78 14.23
C TYR A 190 -28.97 9.63 13.53
N ASN A 191 -28.53 9.19 12.37
CA ASN A 191 -27.47 9.83 11.57
C ASN A 191 -27.90 11.18 10.95
N GLN A 192 -28.76 11.94 11.61
CA GLN A 192 -29.19 13.23 11.09
C GLN A 192 -28.32 14.37 11.65
N GLY A 193 -27.21 14.64 10.94
CA GLY A 193 -26.44 15.86 11.12
C GLY A 193 -27.13 17.13 10.63
N VAL A 194 -28.43 17.10 10.26
CA VAL A 194 -29.14 18.26 9.76
C VAL A 194 -29.75 19.06 10.91
N TYR A 195 -29.32 20.29 10.95
CA TYR A 195 -29.89 21.32 11.78
C TYR A 195 -31.31 21.67 11.32
N THR A 196 -32.33 21.07 11.93
CA THR A 196 -33.65 21.64 11.97
C THR A 196 -33.83 22.30 13.35
N SER A 197 -34.40 23.48 13.41
CA SER A 197 -34.51 24.28 14.63
C SER A 197 -35.29 23.61 15.78
N SER A 198 -35.78 22.39 15.59
CA SER A 198 -36.67 21.69 16.53
C SER A 198 -36.16 20.30 16.99
N SER A 199 -35.14 19.71 16.39
CA SER A 199 -34.63 18.37 16.81
C SER A 199 -33.14 18.23 16.58
N ARG A 200 -32.33 18.43 17.62
CA ARG A 200 -30.90 18.16 17.61
C ARG A 200 -30.66 16.74 18.13
N HIS A 201 -29.97 15.93 17.32
CA HIS A 201 -29.51 14.59 17.70
C HIS A 201 -27.98 14.61 17.82
N ASP A 202 -27.46 15.42 18.76
CA ASP A 202 -26.02 15.55 19.00
C ASP A 202 -25.71 15.78 20.47
N TRP A 203 -24.52 15.41 20.87
CA TRP A 203 -23.92 15.84 22.13
C TRP A 203 -22.96 17.01 21.85
N CYS A 204 -22.94 18.00 22.76
CA CYS A 204 -22.12 19.20 22.61
C CYS A 204 -21.20 19.38 23.82
N GLY A 205 -19.88 19.30 23.58
CA GLY A 205 -18.83 19.58 24.53
C GLY A 205 -18.32 21.02 24.41
N THR A 206 -18.33 21.81 25.50
CA THR A 206 -17.89 23.22 25.51
C THR A 206 -16.71 23.48 26.43
N VAL A 207 -16.33 22.51 27.25
CA VAL A 207 -15.21 22.58 28.20
C VAL A 207 -14.14 21.58 27.72
N PHE A 208 -12.90 22.03 27.56
CA PHE A 208 -11.79 21.18 27.07
C PHE A 208 -10.82 20.83 28.21
N PRO A 209 -10.30 19.58 28.21
CA PRO A 209 -10.67 18.52 27.30
C PRO A 209 -12.16 18.14 27.42
N SER A 210 -12.82 18.02 26.26
CA SER A 210 -14.20 17.51 26.20
C SER A 210 -14.18 16.00 26.10
N TYR A 211 -15.11 15.31 26.75
CA TYR A 211 -15.26 13.87 26.65
C TYR A 211 -16.71 13.42 26.65
N TRP A 212 -16.99 12.38 25.87
CA TRP A 212 -18.22 11.61 25.87
C TRP A 212 -17.92 10.21 26.34
N THR A 213 -18.61 9.68 27.33
CA THR A 213 -18.31 8.42 28.00
C THR A 213 -19.51 7.48 27.95
N VAL A 214 -19.28 6.21 27.66
CA VAL A 214 -20.26 5.11 27.79
C VAL A 214 -19.86 4.16 28.90
N ASP A 215 -20.84 3.71 29.72
CA ASP A 215 -20.72 2.64 30.70
C ASP A 215 -21.48 1.41 30.21
N PHE A 216 -20.79 0.38 29.77
CA PHE A 216 -21.36 -0.89 29.32
C PHE A 216 -21.90 -1.77 30.47
N LYS A 217 -21.76 -1.38 31.72
CA LYS A 217 -22.13 -2.13 32.93
C LYS A 217 -21.37 -3.44 33.14
N SER A 218 -20.66 -3.92 32.14
CA SER A 218 -19.80 -5.09 32.15
C SER A 218 -18.54 -4.81 31.33
N SER A 219 -17.50 -5.56 31.56
CA SER A 219 -16.28 -5.48 30.74
C SER A 219 -16.56 -5.94 29.32
N ARG A 220 -16.06 -5.18 28.34
CA ARG A 220 -16.15 -5.43 26.90
C ARG A 220 -14.80 -5.21 26.27
N ARG A 221 -14.51 -5.90 25.17
CA ARG A 221 -13.31 -5.70 24.37
C ARG A 221 -13.70 -5.11 23.02
N ILE A 222 -13.65 -3.78 22.92
CA ILE A 222 -13.99 -3.09 21.68
C ILE A 222 -12.86 -3.29 20.66
N LEU A 223 -13.21 -3.74 19.46
CA LEU A 223 -12.29 -3.98 18.35
C LEU A 223 -12.36 -2.89 17.28
N TYR A 224 -13.53 -2.31 17.07
CA TYR A 224 -13.75 -1.21 16.13
C TYR A 224 -14.71 -0.18 16.72
N PHE A 225 -14.51 1.06 16.32
CA PHE A 225 -15.37 2.17 16.72
C PHE A 225 -15.49 3.17 15.56
N GLY A 226 -16.47 4.04 15.63
CA GLY A 226 -16.68 5.15 14.72
C GLY A 226 -17.23 6.35 15.46
N VAL A 227 -16.83 7.54 15.02
CA VAL A 227 -17.33 8.81 15.55
C VAL A 227 -17.68 9.72 14.39
N SER A 228 -18.85 10.35 14.45
CA SER A 228 -19.20 11.41 13.50
C SER A 228 -19.65 12.68 14.22
N GLY A 229 -19.25 13.82 13.66
CA GLY A 229 -19.67 15.15 14.06
C GLY A 229 -20.76 15.72 13.14
N ILE A 230 -21.20 16.95 13.40
CA ILE A 230 -22.18 17.64 12.57
C ILE A 230 -21.50 18.33 11.39
N PHE A 231 -22.01 18.10 10.18
CA PHE A 231 -21.62 18.80 8.97
C PHE A 231 -22.34 20.15 8.81
N GLY A 232 -21.60 21.19 8.42
CA GLY A 232 -22.16 22.48 8.00
C GLY A 232 -21.25 23.67 8.28
N SER A 233 -21.21 24.64 7.36
CA SER A 233 -20.29 25.79 7.40
C SER A 233 -20.41 26.71 8.64
N MET A 234 -21.51 26.65 9.36
CA MET A 234 -21.69 27.38 10.64
C MET A 234 -21.24 26.59 11.87
N TYR A 235 -21.04 25.28 11.75
CA TYR A 235 -20.76 24.38 12.86
C TYR A 235 -19.60 23.43 12.56
N ASN A 236 -18.54 23.93 11.97
CA ASN A 236 -17.32 23.14 11.74
C ASN A 236 -16.70 22.72 13.09
N ALA A 237 -17.35 21.77 13.75
CA ALA A 237 -17.24 21.43 15.17
C ALA A 237 -16.38 20.18 15.40
N GLY A 238 -15.40 19.96 14.54
CA GLY A 238 -14.42 18.89 14.68
C GLY A 238 -13.27 19.27 15.62
N PRO A 239 -12.41 18.30 15.98
CA PRO A 239 -11.19 18.54 16.74
C PRO A 239 -10.20 19.39 15.93
N SER A 240 -9.41 20.21 16.61
CA SER A 240 -8.31 20.99 16.01
C SER A 240 -6.95 20.30 16.11
N GLY A 241 -6.88 19.18 16.82
CA GLY A 241 -5.67 18.40 17.07
C GLY A 241 -6.02 16.96 17.39
N THR A 242 -5.14 16.26 18.06
CA THR A 242 -5.32 14.86 18.45
C THR A 242 -6.59 14.66 19.28
N TRP A 243 -7.33 13.61 18.97
CA TRP A 243 -8.45 13.11 19.76
C TRP A 243 -8.29 11.61 20.03
N TYR A 244 -8.99 11.06 21.00
CA TYR A 244 -8.68 9.78 21.60
C TYR A 244 -9.91 8.91 21.78
N LEU A 245 -9.74 7.59 21.63
CA LEU A 245 -10.56 6.58 22.27
C LEU A 245 -9.80 6.05 23.48
N GLU A 246 -10.41 6.11 24.66
CA GLU A 246 -9.80 5.62 25.89
C GLU A 246 -10.70 4.60 26.59
N GLY A 247 -10.09 3.63 27.28
CA GLY A 247 -10.76 2.60 28.07
C GLY A 247 -10.48 2.73 29.56
N SER A 248 -11.42 2.32 30.41
CA SER A 248 -11.26 2.34 31.86
C SER A 248 -12.05 1.21 32.55
N ALA A 249 -11.47 0.61 33.56
CA ALA A 249 -12.16 -0.36 34.41
C ALA A 249 -12.97 0.32 35.53
N ASP A 250 -12.54 1.50 36.01
CA ASP A 250 -13.02 2.15 37.21
C ASP A 250 -13.61 3.56 37.01
N ASN A 251 -13.62 4.05 35.75
CA ASN A 251 -14.02 5.41 35.36
C ASN A 251 -13.17 6.54 36.00
N LYS A 252 -11.93 6.21 36.38
CA LYS A 252 -11.00 7.17 37.01
C LYS A 252 -9.65 7.16 36.31
N THR A 253 -9.08 5.98 36.10
CA THR A 253 -7.84 5.75 35.36
C THR A 253 -8.19 5.33 33.93
N TRP A 254 -7.53 5.93 32.94
CA TRP A 254 -7.85 5.78 31.54
C TRP A 254 -6.64 5.40 30.74
N ASP A 255 -6.76 4.34 29.95
CA ASP A 255 -5.75 3.87 29.02
C ASP A 255 -6.07 4.37 27.62
N ASP A 256 -5.05 4.85 26.92
CA ASP A 256 -5.14 5.25 25.51
C ASP A 256 -5.19 3.99 24.63
N LEU A 257 -6.34 3.79 23.99
CA LEU A 257 -6.58 2.64 23.12
C LEU A 257 -6.41 2.98 21.64
N TRP A 258 -6.61 4.24 21.31
CA TRP A 258 -6.44 4.80 19.97
C TRP A 258 -6.40 6.33 20.04
N HIS A 259 -5.56 6.94 19.23
CA HIS A 259 -5.60 8.38 19.01
C HIS A 259 -5.30 8.72 17.55
N GLY A 260 -5.80 9.88 17.09
CA GLY A 260 -5.58 10.37 15.73
C GLY A 260 -5.89 11.85 15.61
N GLY A 261 -5.52 12.42 14.48
CA GLY A 261 -5.76 13.83 14.17
C GLY A 261 -7.20 14.13 13.70
N PRO A 262 -7.46 15.38 13.28
CA PRO A 262 -8.76 15.80 12.76
C PRO A 262 -9.21 15.05 11.51
N GLU A 263 -8.30 14.50 10.75
CA GLU A 263 -8.54 13.71 9.53
C GLU A 263 -9.32 12.41 9.78
N TYR A 264 -9.29 11.90 11.01
CA TYR A 264 -10.08 10.73 11.44
C TYR A 264 -11.46 11.08 12.00
N TRP A 265 -11.85 12.34 11.93
CA TRP A 265 -13.14 12.80 12.41
C TRP A 265 -14.12 12.90 11.25
N SER A 266 -15.10 12.03 11.19
CA SER A 266 -16.14 12.07 10.17
C SER A 266 -17.13 13.20 10.43
N GLU A 267 -17.62 13.81 9.37
CA GLU A 267 -18.73 14.79 9.43
C GLU A 267 -19.91 14.21 8.63
N SER A 268 -21.05 14.02 9.28
CA SER A 268 -22.24 13.42 8.67
C SER A 268 -23.37 14.43 8.49
N SER A 269 -24.13 14.27 7.39
CA SER A 269 -25.36 15.01 7.10
C SER A 269 -26.52 14.05 6.82
N GLU A 270 -27.76 14.56 6.71
CA GLU A 270 -28.92 13.73 6.31
C GLU A 270 -28.72 13.01 4.99
N SER A 271 -28.05 13.67 4.04
CA SER A 271 -27.80 13.10 2.72
C SER A 271 -26.62 12.14 2.70
N TYR A 272 -25.75 12.18 3.72
CA TYR A 272 -24.50 11.42 3.78
C TYR A 272 -24.22 10.94 5.21
N PRO A 273 -24.88 9.85 5.65
CA PRO A 273 -24.65 9.27 6.97
C PRO A 273 -23.32 8.50 6.96
N VAL A 274 -22.21 9.21 7.07
CA VAL A 274 -20.89 8.59 7.02
C VAL A 274 -20.27 8.56 8.38
N GLN A 275 -19.96 7.38 8.85
CA GLN A 275 -19.18 7.17 10.05
C GLN A 275 -17.98 6.30 9.67
N GLN A 276 -16.78 6.83 9.81
CA GLN A 276 -15.57 6.03 9.64
C GLN A 276 -15.58 4.86 10.62
N VAL A 277 -15.09 3.72 10.16
CA VAL A 277 -14.80 2.58 11.01
C VAL A 277 -13.31 2.58 11.32
N LEU A 278 -13.00 2.84 12.58
CA LEU A 278 -11.63 2.86 13.07
C LEU A 278 -11.37 1.59 13.88
N ARG A 279 -10.25 0.93 13.60
CA ARG A 279 -9.81 -0.21 14.40
C ARG A 279 -9.15 0.30 15.67
N VAL A 280 -9.48 -0.30 16.81
CA VAL A 280 -8.82 -0.01 18.09
C VAL A 280 -7.38 -0.51 18.01
N ALA A 281 -6.41 0.35 18.23
CA ALA A 281 -5.00 0.02 18.11
C ALA A 281 -4.51 -0.89 19.25
N ARG A 282 -5.03 -0.66 20.46
CA ARG A 282 -4.66 -1.40 21.70
C ARG A 282 -5.92 -1.92 22.39
N PRO A 283 -6.63 -2.94 21.84
CA PRO A 283 -7.87 -3.41 22.43
C PRO A 283 -7.62 -4.10 23.78
N GLY A 284 -8.40 -3.71 24.78
CA GLY A 284 -8.38 -4.26 26.12
C GLY A 284 -9.78 -4.48 26.66
N ASP A 285 -9.91 -5.11 27.84
CA ASP A 285 -11.18 -5.45 28.46
C ASP A 285 -11.57 -4.37 29.48
N TYR A 286 -12.43 -3.42 29.05
CA TYR A 286 -12.85 -2.28 29.88
C TYR A 286 -14.36 -2.23 30.02
N ARG A 287 -14.82 -1.67 31.15
CA ARG A 287 -16.23 -1.39 31.39
C ARG A 287 -16.66 -0.05 30.80
N TYR A 288 -15.76 0.95 30.86
CA TYR A 288 -16.00 2.31 30.40
C TYR A 288 -15.15 2.58 29.18
N TYR A 289 -15.74 3.26 28.21
CA TYR A 289 -15.03 3.80 27.04
C TYR A 289 -15.38 5.28 26.88
N ARG A 290 -14.42 6.09 26.45
CA ARG A 290 -14.70 7.49 26.17
C ARG A 290 -14.01 7.99 24.91
N ILE A 291 -14.69 8.94 24.26
CA ILE A 291 -14.08 9.80 23.24
C ILE A 291 -13.63 11.07 23.94
N ARG A 292 -12.34 11.39 23.88
CA ARG A 292 -11.73 12.60 24.43
C ARG A 292 -11.21 13.49 23.32
N VAL A 293 -11.55 14.79 23.39
CA VAL A 293 -11.07 15.80 22.44
C VAL A 293 -10.46 16.95 23.23
N ASP A 294 -9.20 17.28 22.96
CA ASP A 294 -8.45 18.27 23.75
C ASP A 294 -8.73 19.71 23.31
N ALA A 295 -9.09 19.95 22.05
CA ALA A 295 -9.45 21.27 21.54
C ALA A 295 -10.35 21.18 20.30
N ALA A 296 -11.18 22.19 20.05
CA ALA A 296 -12.06 22.28 18.89
C ALA A 296 -11.48 23.16 17.78
N ARG A 297 -11.84 22.86 16.53
CA ARG A 297 -11.38 23.56 15.31
C ARG A 297 -11.81 25.03 15.25
N ASN A 298 -12.93 25.39 15.87
CA ASN A 298 -13.56 26.72 15.78
C ASN A 298 -13.46 27.51 17.09
N ALA A 299 -12.28 27.66 17.64
CA ALA A 299 -12.02 28.35 18.91
C ALA A 299 -12.47 29.85 18.98
N GLY A 300 -12.95 30.45 17.88
CA GLY A 300 -13.25 31.89 17.82
C GLY A 300 -14.73 32.30 17.89
N VAL A 301 -15.66 31.41 17.52
CA VAL A 301 -17.11 31.76 17.47
C VAL A 301 -17.95 30.85 18.36
N TRP A 302 -17.67 29.55 18.35
CA TRP A 302 -18.38 28.54 19.14
C TRP A 302 -17.38 27.48 19.61
N ASN A 303 -16.57 27.78 20.58
CA ASN A 303 -15.57 26.83 21.11
C ASN A 303 -16.23 25.55 21.65
N ASN A 304 -16.71 24.69 20.75
CA ASN A 304 -17.39 23.46 21.10
C ASN A 304 -17.03 22.31 20.11
N ILE A 305 -17.16 21.09 20.59
CA ILE A 305 -17.18 19.85 19.82
C ILE A 305 -18.60 19.30 19.81
N ARG A 306 -19.04 18.77 18.66
CA ARG A 306 -20.35 18.14 18.54
C ARG A 306 -20.21 16.74 17.99
N ILE A 307 -20.75 15.77 18.71
CA ILE A 307 -20.80 14.38 18.33
C ILE A 307 -22.24 14.04 17.96
N SER A 308 -22.48 13.67 16.69
CA SER A 308 -23.79 13.26 16.20
C SER A 308 -24.01 11.76 16.35
N ASN A 309 -22.95 10.96 16.24
CA ASN A 309 -23.03 9.51 16.45
C ASN A 309 -21.70 8.93 16.92
N VAL A 310 -21.79 7.93 17.80
CA VAL A 310 -20.69 7.04 18.21
C VAL A 310 -21.18 5.61 18.02
N SER A 311 -20.38 4.80 17.35
CA SER A 311 -20.62 3.36 17.21
C SER A 311 -19.42 2.59 17.73
N MET A 312 -19.66 1.44 18.36
CA MET A 312 -18.61 0.54 18.85
C MET A 312 -19.02 -0.92 18.65
N THR A 313 -18.06 -1.80 18.41
CA THR A 313 -18.32 -3.24 18.34
C THR A 313 -17.16 -4.05 18.91
N ASP A 314 -17.51 -5.18 19.53
CA ASP A 314 -16.61 -6.26 19.95
C ASP A 314 -16.49 -7.37 18.88
N THR A 315 -17.18 -7.23 17.76
CA THR A 315 -17.11 -8.12 16.61
C THR A 315 -15.93 -7.74 15.71
N ASP A 316 -15.22 -8.74 15.21
CA ASP A 316 -14.18 -8.50 14.18
C ASP A 316 -14.84 -8.20 12.83
N LEU A 317 -14.92 -6.91 12.49
CA LEU A 317 -15.51 -6.46 11.23
C LEU A 317 -14.70 -6.87 10.00
N SER A 318 -13.44 -7.29 10.15
CA SER A 318 -12.67 -7.81 9.03
C SER A 318 -13.32 -9.05 8.42
N ALA A 319 -13.91 -9.90 9.23
CA ALA A 319 -14.66 -11.06 8.78
C ALA A 319 -16.01 -10.68 8.14
N VAL A 320 -16.67 -9.64 8.64
CA VAL A 320 -17.97 -9.16 8.14
C VAL A 320 -17.84 -8.59 6.72
N TYR A 321 -16.86 -7.72 6.50
CA TYR A 321 -16.62 -7.12 5.17
C TYR A 321 -16.16 -8.11 4.10
N THR A 322 -15.91 -9.36 4.47
CA THR A 322 -15.38 -10.38 3.57
C THR A 322 -16.32 -11.54 3.30
N SER A 323 -17.49 -11.57 3.93
CA SER A 323 -18.40 -12.71 3.89
C SER A 323 -19.45 -12.67 2.77
N GLY A 324 -19.50 -11.60 1.95
CA GLY A 324 -20.48 -11.47 0.88
C GLY A 324 -19.94 -10.78 -0.38
N PRO A 325 -20.67 -10.87 -1.50
CA PRO A 325 -20.36 -10.11 -2.69
C PRO A 325 -20.54 -8.61 -2.41
N VAL A 326 -19.55 -7.80 -2.82
CA VAL A 326 -19.58 -6.35 -2.65
C VAL A 326 -20.22 -5.73 -3.88
N LEU A 327 -21.29 -4.96 -3.68
CA LEU A 327 -21.88 -4.13 -4.74
C LEU A 327 -21.10 -2.81 -4.83
N VAL A 328 -20.64 -2.49 -6.02
CA VAL A 328 -20.04 -1.19 -6.34
C VAL A 328 -20.95 -0.53 -7.36
N ASP A 329 -21.48 0.64 -7.03
CA ASP A 329 -22.30 1.39 -7.98
C ASP A 329 -21.46 1.77 -9.20
N GLY A 330 -22.01 1.54 -10.38
CA GLY A 330 -21.29 1.71 -11.64
C GLY A 330 -20.70 0.42 -12.21
N LEU A 331 -20.66 -0.68 -11.44
CA LEU A 331 -20.32 -2.02 -11.97
C LEU A 331 -21.57 -2.79 -12.37
N SER A 332 -21.48 -3.49 -13.51
CA SER A 332 -22.59 -4.28 -14.04
C SER A 332 -22.95 -5.51 -13.21
N LEU A 333 -22.05 -5.96 -12.32
CA LEU A 333 -22.19 -7.16 -11.52
C LEU A 333 -21.46 -7.02 -10.17
N PRO A 334 -21.92 -7.74 -9.11
CA PRO A 334 -21.24 -7.73 -7.81
C PRO A 334 -19.81 -8.27 -7.90
N LEU A 335 -18.91 -7.73 -7.07
CA LEU A 335 -17.55 -8.24 -6.91
C LEU A 335 -17.58 -9.54 -6.07
N PRO A 336 -16.87 -10.59 -6.49
CA PRO A 336 -16.70 -11.79 -5.66
C PRO A 336 -16.00 -11.45 -4.34
N SER A 337 -16.30 -12.18 -3.27
CA SER A 337 -15.61 -12.02 -1.97
C SER A 337 -14.11 -12.32 -2.02
N SER A 338 -13.67 -13.07 -3.03
CA SER A 338 -12.25 -13.35 -3.29
C SER A 338 -11.51 -12.18 -3.96
N TYR A 339 -12.22 -11.25 -4.60
CA TYR A 339 -11.61 -10.11 -5.26
C TYR A 339 -10.96 -9.18 -4.23
N PRO A 340 -9.74 -8.65 -4.50
CA PRO A 340 -9.07 -7.70 -3.61
C PRO A 340 -9.75 -6.34 -3.67
N SER A 341 -10.81 -6.15 -2.89
CA SER A 341 -11.64 -4.94 -2.87
C SER A 341 -11.00 -3.75 -2.15
N GLY A 342 -9.79 -3.90 -1.59
CA GLY A 342 -9.13 -2.86 -0.80
C GLY A 342 -9.59 -2.77 0.66
N VAL A 343 -10.63 -3.48 1.06
CA VAL A 343 -11.14 -3.43 2.45
C VAL A 343 -10.23 -4.19 3.41
N ARG A 344 -9.69 -5.34 3.02
CA ARG A 344 -8.73 -6.10 3.84
C ARG A 344 -7.33 -5.52 3.75
N GLY A 345 -6.55 -5.70 4.84
CA GLY A 345 -5.16 -5.27 4.90
C GLY A 345 -4.26 -5.97 3.87
N PHE A 346 -3.34 -5.20 3.33
CA PHE A 346 -2.34 -5.67 2.38
C PHE A 346 -1.09 -4.79 2.46
N TYR A 347 0.03 -5.31 2.00
CA TYR A 347 1.21 -4.50 1.71
C TYR A 347 1.22 -4.13 0.23
N ALA A 348 1.56 -2.89 -0.08
CA ALA A 348 1.82 -2.42 -1.44
C ALA A 348 3.24 -1.84 -1.52
N MET A 349 3.87 -1.92 -2.68
CA MET A 349 5.16 -1.27 -2.90
C MET A 349 5.04 0.22 -2.58
N LYS A 350 5.98 0.74 -1.77
CA LYS A 350 6.02 2.15 -1.35
C LYS A 350 6.28 3.09 -2.53
N TYR A 351 7.06 2.62 -3.47
CA TYR A 351 7.48 3.31 -4.69
C TYR A 351 7.11 2.48 -5.92
N GLU A 352 7.08 3.13 -7.08
CA GLU A 352 7.06 2.46 -8.38
C GLU A 352 8.30 1.57 -8.54
N LEU A 353 8.19 0.51 -9.34
CA LEU A 353 9.34 -0.35 -9.66
C LEU A 353 10.46 0.47 -10.32
N THR A 354 11.69 0.33 -9.84
CA THR A 354 12.84 1.04 -10.41
C THR A 354 13.51 0.27 -11.56
N GLN A 355 14.30 0.98 -12.37
CA GLN A 355 15.04 0.34 -13.48
C GLN A 355 16.05 -0.70 -12.98
N GLU A 356 16.75 -0.44 -11.86
CA GLU A 356 17.66 -1.42 -11.26
C GLU A 356 16.94 -2.69 -10.80
N GLN A 357 15.74 -2.56 -10.22
CA GLN A 357 14.94 -3.70 -9.79
C GLN A 357 14.49 -4.54 -11.00
N TYR A 358 14.13 -3.88 -12.11
CA TYR A 358 13.78 -4.59 -13.33
C TYR A 358 15.00 -5.24 -14.00
N VAL A 359 16.17 -4.58 -14.01
CA VAL A 359 17.44 -5.17 -14.45
C VAL A 359 17.81 -6.40 -13.62
N SER A 360 17.65 -6.32 -12.30
CA SER A 360 17.89 -7.46 -11.40
C SER A 360 16.99 -8.66 -11.74
N PHE A 361 15.72 -8.40 -12.06
CA PHE A 361 14.79 -9.41 -12.55
C PHE A 361 15.27 -10.02 -13.88
N LEU A 362 15.55 -9.20 -14.90
CA LEU A 362 16.02 -9.67 -16.21
C LEU A 362 17.26 -10.55 -16.09
N ASN A 363 18.23 -10.17 -15.25
CA ASN A 363 19.48 -10.90 -15.05
C ASN A 363 19.30 -12.25 -14.32
N GLN A 364 18.13 -12.51 -13.77
CA GLN A 364 17.82 -13.77 -13.11
C GLN A 364 16.90 -14.69 -13.93
N LEU A 365 16.50 -14.25 -15.12
CA LEU A 365 15.68 -15.02 -16.04
C LEU A 365 16.53 -15.90 -16.99
N PRO A 366 16.02 -17.06 -17.44
CA PRO A 366 16.62 -17.79 -18.56
C PRO A 366 16.45 -17.00 -19.86
N ARG A 367 17.29 -17.32 -20.88
CA ARG A 367 17.30 -16.61 -22.16
C ARG A 367 15.92 -16.50 -22.84
N PRO A 368 15.09 -17.55 -22.94
CA PRO A 368 13.78 -17.44 -23.56
C PRO A 368 12.88 -16.41 -22.85
N ALA A 369 12.93 -16.37 -21.51
CA ALA A 369 12.20 -15.40 -20.73
C ALA A 369 12.70 -13.96 -20.95
N GLN A 370 14.00 -13.77 -21.10
CA GLN A 370 14.56 -12.45 -21.43
C GLN A 370 14.02 -11.89 -22.75
N TYR A 371 13.77 -12.75 -23.76
CA TYR A 371 13.15 -12.33 -25.02
C TYR A 371 11.75 -11.77 -24.76
N GLU A 372 10.90 -12.51 -24.04
CA GLU A 372 9.53 -12.11 -23.78
C GLU A 372 9.43 -10.88 -22.86
N ARG A 373 10.37 -10.73 -21.93
CA ARG A 373 10.40 -9.61 -20.97
C ARG A 373 11.17 -8.39 -21.47
N THR A 374 11.61 -8.40 -22.75
CA THR A 374 12.26 -7.27 -23.42
C THR A 374 11.63 -7.02 -24.80
N ILE A 375 12.38 -7.11 -25.87
CA ILE A 375 11.98 -6.79 -27.24
C ILE A 375 11.85 -8.05 -28.13
N GLY A 376 11.65 -9.19 -27.51
CA GLY A 376 11.48 -10.45 -28.23
C GLY A 376 12.75 -10.89 -28.98
N GLY A 377 12.56 -11.60 -30.05
CA GLY A 377 13.66 -12.09 -30.89
C GLY A 377 14.57 -11.00 -31.51
N TYR A 378 14.20 -9.73 -31.37
CA TYR A 378 15.06 -8.61 -31.76
C TYR A 378 16.27 -8.43 -30.81
N LEU A 379 16.18 -8.98 -29.58
CA LEU A 379 17.24 -8.91 -28.59
C LEU A 379 18.58 -9.46 -29.12
N ASP A 380 18.56 -10.50 -29.94
CA ASP A 380 19.78 -11.07 -30.58
C ASP A 380 20.45 -10.14 -31.60
N LYS A 381 19.77 -9.09 -32.03
CA LYS A 381 20.31 -8.11 -33.00
C LYS A 381 20.96 -6.92 -32.31
N LEU A 382 20.80 -6.79 -30.98
CA LEU A 382 21.42 -5.72 -30.23
C LEU A 382 22.93 -5.97 -30.08
N SER A 383 23.68 -4.88 -30.08
CA SER A 383 25.09 -4.84 -29.66
C SER A 383 25.18 -4.51 -28.18
N GLU A 384 26.29 -4.84 -27.56
CA GLU A 384 26.59 -4.38 -26.19
C GLU A 384 26.56 -2.85 -26.13
N GLY A 385 25.90 -2.30 -25.11
CA GLY A 385 25.64 -0.87 -24.94
C GLY A 385 24.40 -0.35 -25.68
N ASP A 386 23.69 -1.17 -26.45
CA ASP A 386 22.41 -0.77 -27.06
C ASP A 386 21.30 -0.73 -26.01
N TYR A 387 20.45 0.31 -26.09
CA TYR A 387 19.27 0.42 -25.23
C TYR A 387 18.21 -0.60 -25.61
N VAL A 388 17.68 -1.27 -24.59
CA VAL A 388 16.71 -2.35 -24.76
C VAL A 388 15.34 -1.82 -25.16
N PHE A 389 14.92 -0.70 -24.57
CA PHE A 389 13.60 -0.11 -24.80
C PHE A 389 13.66 1.17 -25.63
N GLY A 390 12.52 1.53 -26.24
CA GLY A 390 12.42 2.68 -27.13
C GLY A 390 12.72 2.34 -28.60
N ALA A 391 12.61 3.30 -29.48
CA ALA A 391 12.82 3.11 -30.93
C ALA A 391 14.29 3.26 -31.36
N ASP A 392 15.03 4.16 -30.73
CA ASP A 392 16.44 4.44 -31.02
C ASP A 392 17.33 3.65 -30.04
N ARG A 393 18.10 2.71 -30.56
CA ARG A 393 18.98 1.85 -29.75
C ARG A 393 20.29 2.55 -29.34
N SER A 394 20.58 3.68 -29.93
CA SER A 394 21.80 4.44 -29.64
C SER A 394 21.67 5.45 -28.51
N ARG A 395 20.46 5.72 -28.01
CA ARG A 395 20.17 6.67 -26.93
C ARG A 395 19.00 6.23 -26.07
N ALA A 396 19.00 6.64 -24.82
CA ALA A 396 17.89 6.43 -23.91
C ALA A 396 16.61 7.13 -24.44
N SER A 397 15.49 6.42 -24.41
CA SER A 397 14.16 6.94 -24.76
C SER A 397 13.39 7.19 -23.48
N HIS A 398 12.85 8.40 -23.29
CA HIS A 398 12.10 8.75 -22.10
C HIS A 398 12.81 8.30 -20.81
N ARG A 399 14.10 8.59 -20.72
CA ARG A 399 14.96 8.29 -19.56
C ARG A 399 15.03 6.79 -19.17
N ASN A 400 14.64 5.87 -20.04
CA ASN A 400 14.90 4.44 -19.80
C ASN A 400 16.36 4.14 -20.17
N GLY A 401 17.18 3.85 -19.17
CA GLY A 401 18.62 3.62 -19.30
C GLY A 401 19.01 2.14 -19.36
N ILE A 402 18.07 1.22 -19.53
CA ILE A 402 18.37 -0.21 -19.55
C ILE A 402 19.04 -0.59 -20.87
N VAL A 403 20.27 -1.12 -20.78
CA VAL A 403 21.09 -1.55 -21.92
C VAL A 403 21.38 -3.05 -21.87
N LEU A 404 21.66 -3.62 -23.03
CA LEU A 404 22.30 -4.92 -23.15
C LEU A 404 23.79 -4.73 -22.79
N HIS A 405 24.20 -5.15 -21.61
CA HIS A 405 25.54 -4.93 -21.08
C HIS A 405 26.55 -5.95 -21.60
N GLU A 406 26.19 -7.24 -21.58
CA GLU A 406 27.06 -8.31 -22.03
C GLU A 406 26.27 -9.35 -22.83
N ARG A 407 26.81 -9.71 -23.99
CA ARG A 407 26.30 -10.82 -24.80
C ARG A 407 27.07 -12.09 -24.47
N THR A 408 26.40 -13.05 -23.86
CA THR A 408 26.99 -14.37 -23.65
C THR A 408 27.15 -15.11 -24.99
N VAL A 409 28.37 -15.51 -25.31
CA VAL A 409 28.71 -16.19 -26.57
C VAL A 409 28.16 -17.62 -26.68
N ASN A 410 27.79 -18.25 -25.55
CA ASN A 410 27.22 -19.59 -25.55
C ASN A 410 25.70 -19.52 -25.81
N ASN A 411 25.25 -20.23 -26.85
CA ASN A 411 23.84 -20.34 -27.18
C ASN A 411 23.04 -20.88 -25.97
N GLY A 412 22.06 -20.12 -25.54
CA GLY A 412 21.15 -20.50 -24.46
C GLY A 412 21.47 -19.93 -23.08
N LEU A 413 22.69 -19.39 -22.84
CA LEU A 413 22.93 -18.69 -21.57
C LEU A 413 22.29 -17.29 -21.56
N PRO A 414 21.80 -16.82 -20.40
CA PRO A 414 21.23 -15.49 -20.27
C PRO A 414 22.19 -14.38 -20.67
N TYR A 415 21.68 -13.30 -21.25
CA TYR A 415 22.39 -12.04 -21.40
C TYR A 415 22.46 -11.28 -20.08
N VAL A 416 23.41 -10.34 -20.00
CA VAL A 416 23.51 -9.44 -18.85
C VAL A 416 23.01 -8.05 -19.24
N PHE A 417 22.13 -7.50 -18.43
CA PHE A 417 21.60 -6.15 -18.56
C PHE A 417 22.15 -5.24 -17.46
N ALA A 418 22.20 -3.94 -17.74
CA ALA A 418 22.62 -2.91 -16.78
C ALA A 418 21.84 -1.63 -17.02
N CYS A 419 21.97 -0.67 -16.10
CA CYS A 419 21.57 0.71 -16.32
C CYS A 419 22.76 1.50 -16.85
N ASP A 420 22.55 2.32 -17.89
CA ASP A 420 23.55 3.22 -18.48
C ASP A 420 22.84 4.42 -19.14
N LEU A 421 22.13 5.20 -18.33
CA LEU A 421 21.37 6.34 -18.82
C LEU A 421 22.24 7.41 -19.47
N ASN A 422 23.42 7.63 -18.93
CA ASN A 422 24.34 8.69 -19.36
C ASN A 422 25.30 8.23 -20.48
N ARG A 423 25.25 6.94 -20.86
CA ARG A 423 26.12 6.29 -21.86
C ARG A 423 27.61 6.52 -21.57
N SER A 424 28.00 6.36 -20.31
CA SER A 424 29.40 6.39 -19.92
C SER A 424 30.10 5.05 -20.22
N ASP A 425 31.42 5.01 -20.11
CA ASP A 425 32.18 3.77 -20.30
C ASP A 425 31.97 2.74 -19.16
N LEU A 426 31.21 3.11 -18.12
CA LEU A 426 30.97 2.30 -16.93
C LEU A 426 29.46 2.21 -16.64
N ALA A 427 28.82 1.16 -17.10
CA ALA A 427 27.42 0.87 -16.77
C ALA A 427 27.23 0.60 -15.26
N ASN A 428 26.06 0.90 -14.74
CA ASN A 428 25.72 0.93 -13.30
C ASN A 428 26.54 1.93 -12.49
N GLY A 429 27.05 2.99 -13.12
CA GLY A 429 27.68 4.12 -12.47
C GLY A 429 26.67 5.01 -11.73
N LEU A 430 27.17 6.07 -11.09
CA LEU A 430 26.35 6.89 -10.17
C LEU A 430 25.17 7.66 -10.82
N SER A 431 25.19 7.84 -12.15
CA SER A 431 24.19 8.63 -12.90
C SER A 431 23.50 7.84 -14.02
N ASP A 432 23.40 6.55 -13.86
CA ASP A 432 22.92 5.65 -14.91
C ASP A 432 21.43 5.27 -14.77
N GLY A 433 20.70 5.95 -13.87
CA GLY A 433 19.26 5.87 -13.82
C GLY A 433 18.70 4.70 -13.02
N GLN A 434 19.52 4.01 -12.20
CA GLN A 434 19.10 2.86 -11.40
C GLN A 434 17.84 3.13 -10.56
N SER A 435 17.78 4.32 -9.96
CA SER A 435 16.68 4.73 -9.08
C SER A 435 15.49 5.35 -9.80
N LEU A 436 15.54 5.51 -11.12
CA LEU A 436 14.41 6.02 -11.89
C LEU A 436 13.31 4.96 -11.94
N SER A 437 12.05 5.42 -11.93
CA SER A 437 10.92 4.51 -12.14
C SER A 437 11.04 3.82 -13.50
N CYS A 438 10.77 2.52 -13.52
CA CYS A 438 10.88 1.73 -14.74
C CYS A 438 9.64 1.92 -15.60
N ASN A 439 9.84 2.38 -16.81
CA ASN A 439 8.82 2.55 -17.83
C ASN A 439 8.99 1.52 -18.96
N TYR A 440 8.13 1.57 -20.00
CA TYR A 440 8.05 0.57 -21.08
C TYR A 440 7.64 -0.82 -20.61
N LEU A 441 6.86 -0.93 -19.55
CA LEU A 441 6.37 -2.20 -19.04
C LEU A 441 5.02 -2.59 -19.65
N SER A 442 4.76 -3.88 -19.71
CA SER A 442 3.54 -4.51 -20.22
C SER A 442 2.80 -5.30 -19.14
N VAL A 443 1.58 -5.73 -19.43
CA VAL A 443 0.83 -6.65 -18.55
C VAL A 443 1.61 -7.96 -18.34
N GLY A 444 2.26 -8.48 -19.38
CA GLY A 444 3.12 -9.67 -19.25
C GLY A 444 4.28 -9.46 -18.28
N ASP A 445 4.87 -8.26 -18.26
CA ASP A 445 5.94 -7.93 -17.32
C ASP A 445 5.43 -7.83 -15.87
N LEU A 446 4.25 -7.21 -15.67
CA LEU A 446 3.58 -7.18 -14.36
C LEU A 446 3.40 -8.58 -13.79
N LEU A 447 2.78 -9.47 -14.58
CA LEU A 447 2.46 -10.85 -14.14
C LEU A 447 3.72 -11.66 -13.90
N SER A 448 4.70 -11.56 -14.80
CA SER A 448 5.97 -12.26 -14.67
C SER A 448 6.79 -11.79 -13.46
N TYR A 449 6.86 -10.48 -13.21
CA TYR A 449 7.55 -9.94 -12.04
C TYR A 449 6.83 -10.32 -10.74
N ALA A 450 5.48 -10.28 -10.73
CA ALA A 450 4.69 -10.73 -9.60
C ALA A 450 4.93 -12.22 -9.28
N GLU A 451 4.93 -13.06 -10.30
CA GLU A 451 5.20 -14.50 -10.18
C GLU A 451 6.61 -14.75 -9.63
N TRP A 452 7.63 -14.11 -10.23
CA TRP A 452 9.03 -14.23 -9.85
C TRP A 452 9.30 -13.76 -8.41
N SER A 453 8.68 -12.68 -7.99
CA SER A 453 8.90 -12.08 -6.66
C SER A 453 8.07 -12.72 -5.55
N GLY A 454 7.04 -13.53 -5.87
CA GLY A 454 6.09 -14.05 -4.89
C GLY A 454 5.03 -13.03 -4.46
N LEU A 455 4.89 -11.91 -5.19
CA LEU A 455 3.87 -10.89 -4.99
C LEU A 455 2.63 -11.17 -5.85
N ARG A 456 1.70 -10.23 -5.92
CA ARG A 456 0.52 -10.30 -6.80
C ARG A 456 0.22 -8.95 -7.45
N PRO A 457 -0.51 -8.94 -8.58
CA PRO A 457 -1.12 -7.74 -9.09
C PRO A 457 -2.03 -7.10 -8.04
N LEU A 458 -2.08 -5.77 -8.03
CA LEU A 458 -3.05 -4.99 -7.26
C LEU A 458 -4.31 -4.75 -8.09
N SER A 459 -5.44 -4.59 -7.41
CA SER A 459 -6.69 -4.19 -8.04
C SER A 459 -6.82 -2.66 -8.11
N GLU A 460 -7.65 -2.16 -9.00
CA GLU A 460 -7.96 -0.72 -9.08
C GLU A 460 -8.70 -0.20 -7.83
N LEU A 461 -9.39 -1.06 -7.07
CA LEU A 461 -9.98 -0.66 -5.80
C LEU A 461 -8.92 -0.57 -4.68
N GLU A 462 -7.91 -1.42 -4.71
CA GLU A 462 -6.75 -1.28 -3.84
C GLU A 462 -5.97 0.01 -4.16
N TYR A 463 -5.89 0.39 -5.45
CA TYR A 463 -5.32 1.68 -5.85
C TYR A 463 -6.07 2.85 -5.19
N GLU A 464 -7.40 2.92 -5.31
CA GLU A 464 -8.17 4.00 -4.69
C GLU A 464 -8.03 4.00 -3.16
N LYS A 465 -7.96 2.81 -2.54
CA LYS A 465 -7.67 2.66 -1.12
C LYS A 465 -6.28 3.19 -0.74
N MET A 466 -5.26 2.90 -1.53
CA MET A 466 -3.89 3.40 -1.32
C MET A 466 -3.81 4.92 -1.37
N CYS A 467 -4.62 5.55 -2.20
CA CYS A 467 -4.65 7.00 -2.34
C CYS A 467 -5.36 7.71 -1.17
N ARG A 468 -6.57 7.26 -0.80
CA ARG A 468 -7.50 8.03 0.03
C ARG A 468 -7.42 7.82 1.53
N GLY A 469 -7.08 6.66 1.98
CA GLY A 469 -7.08 6.40 3.42
C GLY A 469 -8.47 6.43 4.06
N TYR A 470 -8.53 6.87 5.32
CA TYR A 470 -9.78 7.10 6.09
C TYR A 470 -10.31 8.51 5.84
N TYR A 471 -10.84 8.77 4.69
CA TYR A 471 -11.32 10.12 4.41
C TYR A 471 -12.60 10.44 5.19
N PRO A 472 -12.67 11.57 5.92
CA PRO A 472 -13.84 11.90 6.75
C PRO A 472 -15.04 12.42 5.95
N GLY A 473 -14.89 12.61 4.65
CA GLY A 473 -15.93 13.13 3.76
C GLY A 473 -16.04 12.34 2.45
N LEU A 474 -16.97 12.77 1.59
CA LEU A 474 -17.02 12.27 0.23
C LEU A 474 -15.73 12.62 -0.51
N PRO A 475 -15.25 11.76 -1.43
CA PRO A 475 -14.14 12.09 -2.30
C PRO A 475 -14.34 13.43 -3.01
N LEU A 476 -13.31 14.26 -3.04
CA LEU A 476 -13.36 15.49 -3.80
C LEU A 476 -13.30 15.18 -5.31
N GLY A 477 -14.18 15.79 -6.09
CA GLY A 477 -14.14 15.63 -7.55
C GLY A 477 -12.80 16.07 -8.11
N GLY A 478 -12.09 15.15 -8.77
CA GLY A 478 -10.77 15.40 -9.34
C GLY A 478 -9.61 15.44 -8.35
N GLU A 479 -9.76 14.87 -7.14
CA GLU A 479 -8.68 14.80 -6.15
C GLU A 479 -7.51 13.93 -6.61
N TYR A 480 -6.31 14.29 -6.14
CA TYR A 480 -5.08 13.53 -6.33
C TYR A 480 -4.75 12.68 -5.09
N ALA A 481 -3.78 11.77 -5.23
CA ALA A 481 -3.40 10.83 -4.17
C ALA A 481 -2.96 11.48 -2.85
N TRP A 482 -2.53 12.72 -2.87
CA TRP A 482 -2.13 13.50 -1.67
C TRP A 482 -3.27 14.30 -1.01
N GLU A 483 -4.52 14.00 -1.34
CA GLU A 483 -5.72 14.71 -0.87
C GLU A 483 -5.78 16.18 -1.33
N GLY A 484 -6.69 16.47 -2.20
CA GLY A 484 -6.90 17.82 -2.75
C GLY A 484 -6.77 17.86 -4.26
N THR A 485 -7.14 19.00 -4.83
CA THR A 485 -7.18 19.23 -6.27
C THR A 485 -6.05 20.15 -6.75
N SER A 486 -5.15 20.54 -5.86
CA SER A 486 -4.01 21.40 -6.18
C SER A 486 -2.78 20.59 -6.51
N SER A 487 -2.07 20.96 -7.56
CA SER A 487 -0.81 20.36 -7.98
C SER A 487 0.18 21.43 -8.41
N VAL A 488 1.47 21.19 -8.19
CA VAL A 488 2.56 22.01 -8.69
C VAL A 488 3.45 21.13 -9.55
N LYS A 489 3.41 21.37 -10.85
CA LYS A 489 4.21 20.61 -11.82
C LYS A 489 5.70 20.78 -11.56
N LEU A 490 6.44 19.72 -11.82
CA LEU A 490 7.89 19.72 -11.81
C LEU A 490 8.45 20.87 -12.65
N SER A 491 9.22 21.75 -12.04
CA SER A 491 9.88 22.88 -12.70
C SER A 491 11.27 22.53 -13.26
N GLY A 492 11.83 21.42 -12.83
CA GLY A 492 13.11 20.89 -13.25
C GLY A 492 13.76 20.05 -12.15
N ILE A 493 14.86 19.39 -12.50
CA ILE A 493 15.60 18.50 -11.60
C ILE A 493 17.08 18.88 -11.53
N SER A 494 17.70 18.54 -10.41
CA SER A 494 19.15 18.53 -10.20
C SER A 494 19.64 17.11 -9.95
N GLY A 495 20.85 16.78 -10.37
CA GLY A 495 21.43 15.45 -10.19
C GLY A 495 20.74 14.37 -11.01
N GLY A 496 20.24 14.69 -12.22
CA GLY A 496 19.47 13.79 -13.07
C GLY A 496 20.12 12.42 -13.24
N GLY A 497 19.34 11.34 -13.10
CA GLY A 497 19.78 9.95 -13.22
C GLY A 497 20.51 9.38 -12.00
N THR A 498 20.77 10.19 -10.97
CA THR A 498 21.44 9.72 -9.74
C THR A 498 20.43 9.35 -8.64
N GLU A 499 20.88 8.61 -7.63
CA GLU A 499 20.10 8.36 -6.40
C GLU A 499 19.79 9.68 -5.62
N ARG A 500 20.49 10.77 -5.92
CA ARG A 500 20.33 12.10 -5.31
C ARG A 500 19.55 13.07 -6.19
N GLU A 501 18.89 12.57 -7.24
CA GLU A 501 18.00 13.41 -8.05
C GLU A 501 17.01 14.14 -7.15
N SER A 502 16.87 15.44 -7.33
CA SER A 502 16.03 16.30 -6.51
C SER A 502 15.33 17.35 -7.36
N VAL A 503 14.17 17.82 -6.89
CA VAL A 503 13.39 18.88 -7.56
C VAL A 503 14.07 20.24 -7.38
N ASN A 504 13.91 21.13 -8.37
CA ASN A 504 14.41 22.50 -8.30
C ASN A 504 13.43 23.46 -7.60
N GLY A 505 12.13 23.24 -7.76
CA GLY A 505 11.08 24.06 -7.16
C GLY A 505 10.69 23.57 -5.77
N SER A 506 10.60 24.46 -4.79
CA SER A 506 10.26 24.09 -3.40
C SER A 506 8.82 23.55 -3.24
N GLY A 507 7.93 23.86 -4.19
CA GLY A 507 6.53 23.41 -4.19
C GLY A 507 6.23 22.28 -5.15
N ASP A 508 7.19 21.87 -6.01
CA ASP A 508 6.96 20.83 -7.02
C ASP A 508 6.53 19.51 -6.35
N ASN A 509 5.40 18.94 -6.76
CA ASN A 509 4.88 17.71 -6.16
C ASN A 509 4.46 16.64 -7.18
N VAL A 510 4.59 16.89 -8.49
CA VAL A 510 4.21 15.93 -9.52
C VAL A 510 4.96 16.09 -10.83
N ASN A 511 5.33 14.98 -11.48
CA ASN A 511 5.84 14.91 -12.85
C ASN A 511 4.69 14.56 -13.81
N VAL A 512 4.25 15.50 -14.63
CA VAL A 512 3.04 15.43 -15.46
C VAL A 512 3.13 16.42 -16.63
N ASP A 513 2.30 16.24 -17.66
CA ASP A 513 2.09 17.19 -18.75
C ASP A 513 3.41 17.57 -19.45
N ASN A 514 4.26 16.58 -19.68
CA ASN A 514 5.58 16.70 -20.27
C ASN A 514 6.52 17.70 -19.55
N ALA A 515 6.39 17.84 -18.23
CA ALA A 515 7.30 18.66 -17.46
C ALA A 515 8.76 18.17 -17.56
N LEU A 516 8.93 16.84 -17.70
CA LEU A 516 10.17 16.19 -18.05
C LEU A 516 9.88 15.07 -19.05
N ASP A 517 10.77 14.85 -20.03
CA ASP A 517 10.62 13.78 -21.01
C ASP A 517 11.06 12.42 -20.44
N GLY A 518 10.26 11.87 -19.53
CA GLY A 518 10.46 10.58 -18.92
C GLY A 518 10.29 10.59 -17.39
N PRO A 519 10.32 9.42 -16.75
CA PRO A 519 10.13 9.31 -15.33
C PRO A 519 11.30 9.92 -14.53
N VAL A 520 10.98 10.32 -13.31
CA VAL A 520 11.93 10.77 -12.31
C VAL A 520 12.31 9.62 -11.37
N ARG A 521 13.24 9.87 -10.48
CA ARG A 521 13.58 8.96 -9.39
C ARG A 521 12.33 8.62 -8.56
N ALA A 522 12.09 7.34 -8.33
CA ALA A 522 10.99 6.89 -7.49
C ALA A 522 11.04 7.58 -6.11
N GLY A 523 9.91 8.15 -5.69
CA GLY A 523 9.82 8.93 -4.46
C GLY A 523 10.55 10.29 -4.50
N LEU A 524 10.74 10.88 -5.68
CA LEU A 524 11.43 12.18 -5.83
C LEU A 524 10.83 13.28 -4.98
N PHE A 525 9.50 13.32 -4.88
CA PHE A 525 8.75 14.39 -4.24
C PHE A 525 8.66 14.27 -2.73
N VAL A 526 9.09 13.16 -2.13
CA VAL A 526 9.06 12.93 -0.68
C VAL A 526 10.01 13.88 0.04
N ARG A 527 9.45 14.91 0.70
CA ARG A 527 10.18 15.97 1.40
C ARG A 527 9.43 16.37 2.67
N GLY A 528 9.75 15.74 3.80
CA GLY A 528 9.05 15.99 5.06
C GLY A 528 7.71 15.27 5.17
N ASP A 529 6.88 15.70 6.12
CA ASP A 529 5.70 14.96 6.55
C ASP A 529 4.36 15.52 5.98
N ASP A 530 4.39 16.64 5.26
CA ASP A 530 3.21 17.25 4.67
C ASP A 530 2.89 16.63 3.31
N ARG A 531 1.89 15.76 3.28
CA ARG A 531 1.45 15.05 2.08
C ARG A 531 0.98 15.97 0.95
N HIS A 532 0.36 17.10 1.25
CA HIS A 532 -0.13 18.04 0.23
C HIS A 532 0.98 18.68 -0.60
N THR A 533 2.16 18.79 -0.02
CA THR A 533 3.35 19.36 -0.68
C THR A 533 4.32 18.30 -1.20
N THR A 534 4.13 17.03 -0.83
CA THR A 534 5.09 15.95 -1.12
C THR A 534 4.57 14.88 -2.09
N GLY A 535 3.32 14.96 -2.53
CA GLY A 535 2.72 13.95 -3.41
C GLY A 535 2.54 12.56 -2.77
N ILE A 536 2.69 12.45 -1.43
CA ILE A 536 2.53 11.20 -0.69
C ILE A 536 1.05 10.98 -0.39
N SER A 537 0.57 9.75 -0.53
CA SER A 537 -0.79 9.37 -0.17
C SER A 537 -1.00 9.33 1.35
N PHE A 538 -2.25 9.23 1.78
CA PHE A 538 -2.62 9.09 3.19
C PHE A 538 -1.82 8.00 3.93
N TRP A 539 -1.57 6.87 3.27
CA TRP A 539 -0.86 5.73 3.85
C TRP A 539 0.66 5.84 3.76
N GLY A 540 1.21 6.88 3.16
CA GLY A 540 2.66 7.04 2.99
C GLY A 540 3.23 6.37 1.74
N ILE A 541 2.39 6.10 0.73
CA ILE A 541 2.80 5.57 -0.57
C ILE A 541 3.05 6.75 -1.52
N SER A 542 4.14 6.71 -2.28
CA SER A 542 4.57 7.78 -3.18
C SER A 542 4.17 7.51 -4.63
N ASP A 543 4.09 8.58 -5.40
CA ASP A 543 3.98 8.56 -6.87
C ASP A 543 2.71 7.87 -7.41
N LEU A 544 1.62 7.80 -6.60
CA LEU A 544 0.33 7.25 -7.04
C LEU A 544 -0.43 8.16 -8.02
N SER A 545 -0.01 9.41 -8.18
CA SER A 545 -0.53 10.35 -9.19
C SER A 545 0.64 10.96 -9.94
N GLY A 546 0.75 10.69 -11.24
CA GLY A 546 1.82 11.16 -12.14
C GLY A 546 3.01 10.20 -12.22
N ASN A 547 4.10 10.64 -12.78
CA ASN A 547 5.35 9.96 -13.05
C ASN A 547 5.20 8.81 -14.05
N VAL A 548 4.81 7.59 -13.68
CA VAL A 548 4.40 6.54 -14.61
C VAL A 548 3.00 6.01 -14.28
N SER A 549 2.20 5.74 -15.30
CA SER A 549 0.93 5.05 -15.10
C SER A 549 1.18 3.62 -14.65
N GLU A 550 0.50 3.18 -13.60
CA GLU A 550 0.70 1.86 -13.02
C GLU A 550 -0.38 0.88 -13.46
N ILE A 551 0.00 -0.37 -13.73
CA ILE A 551 -0.90 -1.42 -14.18
C ILE A 551 -1.66 -2.01 -13.01
N TYR A 552 -3.01 -2.02 -13.10
CA TYR A 552 -3.91 -2.62 -12.12
C TYR A 552 -4.89 -3.59 -12.79
N CYS A 553 -5.34 -4.56 -12.01
CA CYS A 553 -6.44 -5.43 -12.40
C CYS A 553 -7.76 -4.72 -12.13
N ASN A 554 -8.58 -4.54 -13.17
CA ASN A 554 -9.82 -3.78 -13.06
C ASN A 554 -10.95 -4.57 -12.38
N ALA A 555 -12.04 -3.87 -12.03
CA ALA A 555 -13.20 -4.45 -11.36
C ALA A 555 -14.29 -4.97 -12.34
N GLU A 556 -13.99 -4.95 -13.64
CA GLU A 556 -14.93 -5.38 -14.69
C GLU A 556 -15.01 -6.91 -14.81
N VAL A 557 -15.78 -7.39 -15.79
CA VAL A 557 -16.16 -8.81 -15.96
C VAL A 557 -14.98 -9.78 -15.85
N TYR A 558 -13.85 -9.45 -16.45
CA TYR A 558 -12.67 -10.32 -16.44
C TYR A 558 -11.74 -10.04 -15.25
N GLY A 559 -11.52 -8.77 -14.93
CA GLY A 559 -10.59 -8.39 -13.86
C GLY A 559 -11.07 -8.82 -12.47
N ARG A 560 -12.38 -8.84 -12.19
CA ARG A 560 -12.94 -9.33 -10.91
C ARG A 560 -12.66 -10.80 -10.60
N GLN A 561 -12.08 -11.56 -11.54
CA GLN A 561 -11.61 -12.92 -11.30
C GLN A 561 -10.32 -12.96 -10.49
N LEU A 562 -9.62 -11.83 -10.34
CA LEU A 562 -8.44 -11.75 -9.49
C LEU A 562 -8.77 -12.17 -8.06
N LYS A 563 -7.94 -13.04 -7.49
CA LYS A 563 -8.12 -13.55 -6.12
C LYS A 563 -7.04 -12.99 -5.21
N ARG A 564 -7.44 -12.31 -4.13
CA ARG A 564 -6.51 -11.67 -3.17
C ARG A 564 -5.53 -12.63 -2.50
N GLY A 565 -5.91 -13.90 -2.31
CA GLY A 565 -5.08 -14.92 -1.65
C GLY A 565 -4.13 -15.64 -2.60
N VAL A 566 -4.11 -15.29 -3.89
CA VAL A 566 -3.24 -15.92 -4.88
C VAL A 566 -2.06 -15.02 -5.18
N HIS A 567 -0.89 -15.48 -4.83
CA HIS A 567 0.39 -14.82 -5.01
C HIS A 567 1.29 -15.63 -5.94
N GLY A 568 2.31 -15.01 -6.48
CA GLY A 568 3.32 -15.67 -7.29
C GLY A 568 3.99 -16.83 -6.55
N SER A 569 4.35 -17.86 -7.31
CA SER A 569 5.00 -19.05 -6.77
C SER A 569 6.50 -18.85 -6.51
N GLY A 570 7.08 -17.78 -7.02
CA GLY A 570 8.52 -17.56 -7.06
C GLY A 570 9.20 -18.14 -8.31
N GLU A 571 8.49 -18.89 -9.14
CA GLU A 571 9.02 -19.59 -10.32
C GLU A 571 8.23 -19.22 -11.57
N VAL A 572 8.88 -18.59 -12.54
CA VAL A 572 8.27 -18.34 -13.87
C VAL A 572 8.36 -19.57 -14.76
N GLU A 573 7.56 -19.61 -15.83
CA GLU A 573 7.72 -20.58 -16.91
C GLU A 573 9.02 -20.33 -17.67
N GLU A 574 9.47 -21.31 -18.47
CA GLU A 574 10.71 -21.19 -19.26
C GLU A 574 10.73 -19.97 -20.17
N ASN A 575 9.58 -19.59 -20.73
CA ASN A 575 9.41 -18.38 -21.53
C ASN A 575 9.20 -17.11 -20.69
N GLY A 576 9.25 -17.20 -19.35
CA GLY A 576 9.06 -16.09 -18.43
C GLY A 576 7.63 -15.73 -18.13
N ASP A 577 6.64 -16.49 -18.58
CA ASP A 577 5.25 -16.25 -18.21
C ASP A 577 4.96 -16.66 -16.77
N ALA A 578 3.95 -16.04 -16.20
CA ALA A 578 3.52 -16.37 -14.86
C ALA A 578 2.72 -17.68 -14.85
N LYS A 579 3.10 -18.63 -13.99
CA LYS A 579 2.40 -19.92 -13.82
C LYS A 579 0.97 -19.77 -13.35
N VAL A 580 0.73 -18.84 -12.43
CA VAL A 580 -0.61 -18.62 -11.83
C VAL A 580 -1.63 -17.97 -12.79
N VAL A 581 -1.18 -17.36 -13.89
CA VAL A 581 -2.09 -16.80 -14.92
C VAL A 581 -3.03 -17.87 -15.47
N GLU A 582 -2.59 -19.12 -15.52
CA GLU A 582 -3.36 -20.18 -16.15
C GLU A 582 -4.60 -20.59 -15.34
N THR A 583 -4.58 -20.52 -14.05
CA THR A 583 -5.61 -21.08 -13.18
C THR A 583 -6.28 -20.05 -12.28
N ASP A 584 -5.57 -18.98 -11.89
CA ASP A 584 -5.95 -18.13 -10.77
C ASP A 584 -5.94 -16.62 -11.05
N TRP A 585 -5.09 -16.12 -11.95
CA TRP A 585 -5.09 -14.72 -12.39
C TRP A 585 -5.86 -14.54 -13.70
N PRO A 586 -6.46 -13.36 -13.96
CA PRO A 586 -7.16 -13.11 -15.22
C PRO A 586 -6.27 -13.29 -16.45
N ARG A 587 -6.76 -14.05 -17.44
CA ARG A 587 -6.01 -14.41 -18.66
C ARG A 587 -6.28 -13.55 -19.88
N VAL A 588 -7.15 -12.58 -19.77
CA VAL A 588 -7.49 -11.68 -20.86
C VAL A 588 -6.91 -10.31 -20.58
N VAL A 589 -6.31 -9.70 -21.57
CA VAL A 589 -5.63 -8.40 -21.40
C VAL A 589 -6.60 -7.28 -21.00
N SER A 590 -7.87 -7.34 -21.39
CA SER A 590 -8.92 -6.40 -20.98
C SER A 590 -9.26 -6.46 -19.48
N ALA A 591 -8.72 -7.43 -18.73
CA ALA A 591 -8.78 -7.45 -17.28
C ALA A 591 -7.85 -6.41 -16.62
N TYR A 592 -6.94 -5.82 -17.39
CA TYR A 592 -5.90 -4.93 -16.91
C TYR A 592 -5.99 -3.57 -17.58
N GLY A 593 -5.73 -2.54 -16.83
CA GLY A 593 -5.63 -1.18 -17.29
C GLY A 593 -4.65 -0.40 -16.43
N VAL A 594 -4.60 0.91 -16.57
CA VAL A 594 -3.69 1.76 -15.79
C VAL A 594 -4.45 2.81 -15.00
N ARG A 595 -3.83 3.27 -13.92
CA ARG A 595 -4.32 4.34 -13.05
C ARG A 595 -3.18 5.32 -12.75
N GLY A 596 -3.54 6.50 -12.22
CA GLY A 596 -2.61 7.49 -11.71
C GLY A 596 -2.12 8.51 -12.73
N GLY A 597 -2.27 8.25 -14.03
CA GLY A 597 -1.67 9.08 -15.08
C GLY A 597 -0.13 9.01 -15.06
N ASP A 598 0.53 9.74 -15.94
CA ASP A 598 1.97 9.64 -16.16
C ASP A 598 2.60 10.99 -16.54
N PHE A 599 3.91 11.02 -16.78
CA PHE A 599 4.65 12.24 -17.11
C PHE A 599 4.19 12.93 -18.40
N GLN A 600 3.44 12.26 -19.29
CA GLN A 600 2.86 12.84 -20.51
C GLN A 600 1.37 13.20 -20.36
N SER A 601 0.69 12.59 -19.39
CA SER A 601 -0.75 12.77 -19.19
C SER A 601 -1.12 14.20 -18.79
N PRO A 602 -2.30 14.71 -19.20
CA PRO A 602 -2.83 15.94 -18.65
C PRO A 602 -3.24 15.75 -17.18
N LEU A 603 -3.28 16.84 -16.42
CA LEU A 603 -3.62 16.84 -14.99
C LEU A 603 -4.93 16.10 -14.66
N SER A 604 -5.92 16.10 -15.55
CA SER A 604 -7.20 15.41 -15.34
C SER A 604 -7.07 13.90 -15.17
N CYS A 605 -6.06 13.28 -15.80
CA CYS A 605 -5.83 11.85 -15.72
C CYS A 605 -5.14 11.40 -14.39
N LEU A 606 -4.69 12.35 -13.57
CA LEU A 606 -4.04 12.09 -12.30
C LEU A 606 -5.05 11.91 -11.15
N SER A 607 -6.32 12.24 -11.41
CA SER A 607 -7.38 12.06 -10.43
C SER A 607 -7.45 10.61 -9.95
N VAL A 608 -7.54 10.44 -8.64
CA VAL A 608 -7.69 9.11 -8.01
C VAL A 608 -8.87 8.34 -8.60
N SER A 609 -9.94 9.02 -8.97
CA SER A 609 -11.15 8.40 -9.52
C SER A 609 -11.17 8.29 -11.04
N ASP A 610 -10.14 8.78 -11.75
CA ASP A 610 -10.11 8.68 -13.22
C ASP A 610 -9.90 7.21 -13.64
N ARG A 611 -10.86 6.67 -14.37
CA ARG A 611 -10.84 5.30 -14.92
C ARG A 611 -10.83 5.28 -16.45
N SER A 612 -10.49 6.39 -17.08
CA SER A 612 -10.50 6.51 -18.56
C SER A 612 -9.58 5.49 -19.26
N MET A 613 -8.54 5.03 -18.55
CA MET A 613 -7.56 4.04 -19.02
C MET A 613 -7.60 2.71 -18.24
N ALA A 614 -8.63 2.48 -17.43
CA ALA A 614 -8.74 1.27 -16.60
C ALA A 614 -9.20 0.04 -17.38
N VAL A 615 -9.78 0.21 -18.58
CA VAL A 615 -10.33 -0.87 -19.40
C VAL A 615 -9.85 -0.69 -20.84
N ASP A 616 -9.56 -1.81 -21.51
CA ASP A 616 -9.18 -1.86 -22.95
C ASP A 616 -7.99 -0.96 -23.33
N TYR A 617 -7.08 -0.73 -22.39
CA TYR A 617 -5.90 0.11 -22.60
C TYR A 617 -4.78 -0.60 -23.37
N PHE A 618 -4.62 -1.89 -23.17
CA PHE A 618 -3.59 -2.72 -23.81
C PHE A 618 -4.20 -3.58 -24.93
N SER A 619 -3.47 -3.72 -26.03
CA SER A 619 -3.86 -4.57 -27.17
C SER A 619 -3.61 -6.06 -26.89
N ASP A 620 -2.53 -6.37 -26.19
CA ASP A 620 -2.11 -7.72 -25.79
C ASP A 620 -1.18 -7.68 -24.57
N PHE A 621 -0.75 -8.85 -24.09
CA PHE A 621 0.12 -8.98 -22.91
C PHE A 621 1.54 -8.44 -23.12
N SER A 622 1.98 -8.25 -24.36
CA SER A 622 3.31 -7.73 -24.71
C SER A 622 3.31 -6.24 -25.06
N ASP A 623 2.13 -5.61 -25.10
CA ASP A 623 1.98 -4.19 -25.44
C ASP A 623 2.66 -3.29 -24.40
N ARG A 624 3.81 -2.71 -24.78
CA ARG A 624 4.63 -1.84 -23.94
C ARG A 624 4.44 -0.39 -24.33
N LYS A 625 4.13 0.43 -23.36
CA LYS A 625 3.98 1.87 -23.55
C LYS A 625 5.05 2.65 -22.79
N ALA A 626 5.57 3.71 -23.41
CA ALA A 626 6.66 4.52 -22.84
C ALA A 626 6.38 5.12 -21.47
N THR A 627 5.11 5.23 -21.10
CA THR A 627 4.65 5.90 -19.88
C THR A 627 4.17 4.92 -18.79
N VAL A 628 4.26 3.60 -19.04
CA VAL A 628 3.70 2.58 -18.17
C VAL A 628 4.78 1.92 -17.33
N GLY A 629 4.57 1.94 -16.02
CA GLY A 629 5.32 1.22 -14.99
C GLY A 629 4.46 0.19 -14.27
N LEU A 630 4.90 -0.25 -13.10
CA LEU A 630 4.14 -1.18 -12.27
C LEU A 630 4.38 -1.00 -10.78
N ARG A 631 3.39 -1.44 -10.01
CA ARG A 631 3.40 -1.59 -8.55
C ARG A 631 2.71 -2.90 -8.18
N LEU A 632 3.23 -3.61 -7.21
CA LEU A 632 2.71 -4.89 -6.76
C LEU A 632 2.36 -4.85 -5.27
N GLY A 633 1.63 -5.87 -4.83
CA GLY A 633 1.28 -6.02 -3.42
C GLY A 633 1.31 -7.46 -2.96
N ILE A 634 1.09 -7.63 -1.66
CA ILE A 634 0.92 -8.93 -1.03
C ILE A 634 -0.17 -8.83 0.03
N THR A 635 -1.09 -9.77 0.03
CA THR A 635 -2.13 -9.84 1.04
C THR A 635 -1.52 -10.35 2.34
N GLN A 636 -1.74 -9.61 3.42
CA GLN A 636 -1.52 -10.13 4.75
C GLN A 636 -2.78 -10.88 5.16
N GLU A 637 -2.72 -12.21 5.24
CA GLU A 637 -3.75 -12.95 5.97
C GLU A 637 -3.70 -12.49 7.44
N PRO A 638 -4.84 -12.42 8.14
CA PRO A 638 -4.81 -12.01 9.53
C PRO A 638 -3.98 -13.03 10.32
N VAL A 639 -2.70 -12.75 10.48
CA VAL A 639 -1.94 -13.33 11.57
C VAL A 639 -2.70 -12.88 12.81
N SER A 640 -3.13 -13.83 13.63
CA SER A 640 -3.57 -13.53 14.98
C SER A 640 -2.51 -12.60 15.57
N PHE A 641 -2.83 -11.30 15.69
CA PHE A 641 -1.94 -10.39 16.41
C PHE A 641 -1.67 -11.05 17.75
N PRO A 642 -0.41 -11.12 18.20
CA PRO A 642 -0.14 -11.66 19.50
C PRO A 642 -1.07 -10.96 20.47
N SER A 643 -1.92 -11.75 21.08
CA SER A 643 -2.74 -11.31 22.18
C SER A 643 -1.76 -10.80 23.23
N VAL A 644 -1.79 -9.45 23.41
CA VAL A 644 -1.15 -8.79 24.53
C VAL A 644 0.39 -8.84 24.52
N LEU A 645 0.99 -7.74 24.09
CA LEU A 645 2.23 -7.29 24.74
C LEU A 645 1.85 -7.00 26.20
N THR A 646 2.02 -7.98 27.07
CA THR A 646 2.19 -7.72 28.49
C THR A 646 3.52 -6.98 28.62
N LEU A 647 3.44 -5.67 28.82
CA LEU A 647 4.54 -4.93 29.41
C LEU A 647 4.65 -5.41 30.86
N GLU A 648 5.67 -6.22 31.18
CA GLU A 648 6.20 -6.33 32.52
C GLU A 648 6.98 -5.06 32.90
#